data_d33238645f34682f785dbbe401b716aa
#
_entry.id   d33238645f34682f785dbbe401b716aa
#
_cell.length_a   1.000
_cell.length_b   1.000
_cell.length_c   1.000
_cell.angle_alpha   90.00
_cell.angle_beta   90.00
_cell.angle_gamma   90.00
#
_symmetry.space_group_name_H-M   'P 1'
#
loop_
_entity.id
_entity.type
_entity.pdbx_description
1 polymer ?
#
loop_
_entity_poly.entity_id
_entity_poly.type
_entity_poly.pdbx_seq_one_letter_code
_entity_poly.pdbx_strand_id
1 'polypeptide(L)'
;MSKRGDRQTLSGRSFFTIISIFLVSTLFCLLRFESTHASTASLGMPGEVKVETDFSTGNKMEFSKSINITVNTNSPLGYKLLFSSDSEDSSLVSNDPKNDYSIPSVYGSDYVLSRDMHNQYGYNIKDTDDQIYQQIPSLSSPLKIKQVKDPLTAADTVKFNLGFELESSAQPGEYHRNLIFTLLAEDQAAVQLVNGVEINKAIKKAVGITDASYLDNPLTTTQDDPWPDLNITIARDKCSPDITKERTSVISVPDSDAEVYLSSYRNSWDKICIWSNATELVFPEDLSYLYAGLGGIDSSVNFNFANGRSKSTLNFKKVKTLDHLFQNTIGYNNGSFEASSLFEYLKDSPIESAESIFENSTVQTVEKFANIVNRTKNLAYAFRNTKSLNQVNFSDWIIGEAEDTRSMFEGSGIGQAILNNATFAKTKNTEKMFKDTNSSASIQLPKAVFGETTNTNGMFMNSSSTKILLPQATFAESTDAGSMFEKIPLTEFNLASATFANTTNFNSFFKESGNYYLTLKLPKLSLASAENLSQMFSKSEISGLTLNETSMGGNHITNMSSMFQDCPYLTEINLHNISTGPLETVASMFKHLPYVQKITLPSVFNTAAITDFSSFLSDSTKLTTLENSDKIKLNSAISTSHMFYNLPLLDLKDFIEHIESENITDASYMFYRTKSSQNTILPTTFKTHNISNMQSMFSGFRTPLLDISNMQFDSVTTMEEMLSGITFDSYEISLDDYNYSAKQIIWPTGTINAPNLVSLRGLYKGQHYLDKAVFPKMNTPVLTDLSFIFSNFTNSLTKLDLTGLDTSHV
;
A
#
# COMPACT_ATOMS: atom_id res chain seq x y z
N MET A 1 -2.62 59.43 44.66
CA MET A 1 -2.46 60.37 45.79
C MET A 1 -3.26 61.58 45.47
N SER A 2 -4.32 61.88 46.30
CA SER A 2 -5.26 62.96 46.20
C SER A 2 -4.54 64.31 46.53
N LYS A 3 -4.86 65.35 45.76
CA LYS A 3 -4.85 66.76 46.25
C LYS A 3 -6.09 67.46 45.74
N ARG A 4 -6.93 67.75 46.72
CA ARG A 4 -8.03 68.69 46.59
C ARG A 4 -7.45 70.09 46.35
N GLY A 5 -8.02 70.85 45.40
CA GLY A 5 -7.82 72.27 45.17
C GLY A 5 -9.12 72.96 44.79
N ASP A 6 -9.47 73.93 45.52
CA ASP A 6 -10.66 74.77 45.69
C ASP A 6 -11.53 75.04 44.43
N ARG A 7 -12.83 74.98 44.69
CA ARG A 7 -13.91 75.52 43.88
C ARG A 7 -13.93 77.04 43.96
N GLN A 8 -13.70 77.73 42.85
CA GLN A 8 -14.24 79.09 42.67
C GLN A 8 -15.43 79.00 41.72
N THR A 9 -16.58 79.42 42.24
CA THR A 9 -17.78 79.61 41.49
C THR A 9 -17.67 80.82 40.56
N LEU A 10 -17.65 80.63 39.24
CA LEU A 10 -17.89 81.69 38.25
C LEU A 10 -19.27 81.49 37.59
N SER A 11 -20.14 82.46 37.81
CA SER A 11 -21.43 82.58 37.19
C SER A 11 -21.24 83.14 35.79
N GLY A 12 -21.36 82.33 34.81
CA GLY A 12 -21.39 82.59 33.36
C GLY A 12 -21.53 81.26 32.62
N ARG A 13 -22.60 81.06 31.92
CA ARG A 13 -22.85 79.82 31.15
C ARG A 13 -21.84 79.70 30.00
N SER A 14 -20.66 79.24 30.28
CA SER A 14 -19.72 78.66 29.30
C SER A 14 -19.77 77.17 29.50
N PHE A 15 -20.22 76.43 28.48
CA PHE A 15 -20.20 74.96 28.42
C PHE A 15 -18.84 74.55 27.98
N PHE A 16 -17.95 74.14 28.89
CA PHE A 16 -16.67 73.51 28.58
C PHE A 16 -16.86 72.00 28.52
N THR A 17 -16.44 71.35 27.39
CA THR A 17 -16.25 69.91 27.29
C THR A 17 -14.75 69.66 27.28
N ILE A 18 -14.24 68.92 28.26
CA ILE A 18 -12.85 68.51 28.31
C ILE A 18 -12.75 67.04 27.91
N ILE A 19 -12.00 66.77 26.89
CA ILE A 19 -11.70 65.43 26.40
C ILE A 19 -10.24 65.09 26.80
N SER A 20 -10.11 64.06 27.58
CA SER A 20 -8.80 63.55 27.99
C SER A 20 -8.61 62.15 27.44
N ILE A 21 -7.63 61.99 26.59
CA ILE A 21 -7.23 60.71 26.04
C ILE A 21 -5.89 60.29 26.66
N PHE A 22 -5.92 59.19 27.39
CA PHE A 22 -4.72 58.60 27.96
C PHE A 22 -4.10 57.63 26.99
N LEU A 23 -2.86 57.84 26.63
CA LEU A 23 -2.10 56.98 25.75
C LEU A 23 -1.29 56.01 26.60
N VAL A 24 -1.63 54.73 26.56
CA VAL A 24 -0.96 53.67 27.28
C VAL A 24 -0.04 52.94 26.34
N SER A 25 1.25 52.94 26.66
CA SER A 25 2.20 52.08 25.95
C SER A 25 2.32 50.73 26.59
N THR A 26 2.03 49.66 25.88
CA THR A 26 2.25 48.29 26.29
C THR A 26 3.45 47.73 25.53
N LEU A 27 4.55 47.46 26.23
CA LEU A 27 5.72 46.80 25.66
C LEU A 27 5.62 45.31 25.96
N PHE A 28 5.25 44.48 24.96
CA PHE A 28 5.34 43.03 25.03
C PHE A 28 6.70 42.61 24.48
N CYS A 29 7.69 42.35 25.33
CA CYS A 29 8.83 41.48 25.00
C CYS A 29 8.41 40.03 25.25
N LEU A 30 8.19 39.22 24.22
CA LEU A 30 8.08 37.78 24.33
C LEU A 30 9.46 37.21 24.66
N LEU A 31 9.82 37.20 25.94
CA LEU A 31 11.01 36.51 26.44
C LEU A 31 10.80 34.99 26.38
N ARG A 32 11.28 34.34 25.33
CA ARG A 32 11.73 32.96 25.42
C ARG A 32 13.21 32.96 25.78
N PHE A 33 13.54 32.38 26.92
CA PHE A 33 14.91 32.16 27.37
C PHE A 33 15.66 31.29 26.37
N GLU A 34 16.70 31.83 25.80
CA GLU A 34 17.95 31.31 25.25
C GLU A 34 18.44 32.12 24.05
N SER A 35 18.70 33.41 24.22
CA SER A 35 19.64 34.13 23.35
C SER A 35 20.35 35.24 24.12
N THR A 36 21.65 35.33 23.95
CA THR A 36 22.52 36.26 24.62
C THR A 36 22.39 37.74 24.18
N HIS A 37 21.38 38.08 23.36
CA HIS A 37 21.07 39.43 22.89
C HIS A 37 19.54 39.60 22.80
N ALA A 38 18.94 40.07 23.90
CA ALA A 38 17.53 40.49 23.86
C ALA A 38 17.45 41.80 23.04
N SER A 39 16.54 41.85 22.09
CA SER A 39 16.23 43.10 21.40
C SER A 39 15.59 44.09 22.34
N THR A 40 16.07 45.33 22.28
CA THR A 40 15.49 46.43 23.02
C THR A 40 14.50 47.16 22.13
N ALA A 41 13.33 47.47 22.67
CA ALA A 41 12.33 48.28 21.97
C ALA A 41 11.73 49.32 22.93
N SER A 42 11.51 50.51 22.44
CA SER A 42 10.87 51.58 23.18
C SER A 42 9.90 52.37 22.32
N LEU A 43 8.85 52.84 22.96
CA LEU A 43 7.82 53.64 22.35
C LEU A 43 7.76 55.01 23.02
N GLY A 44 8.09 56.08 22.26
CA GLY A 44 8.00 57.46 22.73
C GLY A 44 6.68 58.09 22.24
N MET A 45 5.89 58.57 23.18
CA MET A 45 4.61 59.30 22.85
C MET A 45 4.16 60.09 24.07
N PRO A 46 3.34 61.14 23.91
CA PRO A 46 2.72 61.85 25.06
C PRO A 46 1.85 60.86 25.87
N GLY A 47 1.88 60.98 27.20
CA GLY A 47 1.06 60.11 28.05
C GLY A 47 -0.42 60.51 28.10
N GLU A 48 -0.72 61.74 27.73
CA GLU A 48 -2.10 62.25 27.73
C GLU A 48 -2.24 63.33 26.63
N VAL A 49 -3.40 63.26 25.93
CA VAL A 49 -3.81 64.30 24.98
C VAL A 49 -5.06 64.92 25.51
N LYS A 50 -5.01 66.23 25.87
CA LYS A 50 -6.15 67.02 26.31
C LYS A 50 -6.67 67.93 25.21
N VAL A 51 -7.96 67.93 25.06
CA VAL A 51 -8.66 68.82 24.16
C VAL A 51 -9.77 69.53 24.95
N GLU A 52 -9.72 70.86 24.96
CA GLU A 52 -10.72 71.71 25.60
C GLU A 52 -11.55 72.43 24.53
N THR A 53 -12.84 72.36 24.60
CA THR A 53 -13.75 72.98 23.65
C THR A 53 -14.72 73.95 24.35
N ASP A 54 -14.94 75.09 23.76
CA ASP A 54 -15.91 76.06 24.22
C ASP A 54 -16.86 76.44 23.04
N PHE A 55 -18.12 76.14 23.22
CA PHE A 55 -19.18 76.43 22.26
C PHE A 55 -19.74 77.86 22.32
N SER A 56 -19.08 78.77 23.02
CA SER A 56 -19.53 80.17 23.13
C SER A 56 -19.53 80.89 21.79
N THR A 57 -18.84 80.42 20.75
CA THR A 57 -18.72 81.12 19.44
C THR A 57 -19.33 80.35 18.29
N GLY A 58 -19.97 79.18 18.49
CA GLY A 58 -20.59 78.43 17.40
C GLY A 58 -21.30 77.18 17.86
N ASN A 59 -22.19 76.63 17.03
CA ASN A 59 -22.97 75.43 17.33
C ASN A 59 -22.29 74.12 17.01
N LYS A 60 -21.13 74.14 16.32
CA LYS A 60 -20.37 72.97 15.86
C LYS A 60 -18.87 73.24 15.93
N MET A 61 -18.09 72.29 16.35
CA MET A 61 -16.62 72.32 16.32
C MET A 61 -16.06 71.05 15.74
N GLU A 62 -15.19 71.22 14.78
CA GLU A 62 -14.37 70.18 14.17
C GLU A 62 -12.91 70.49 14.47
N PHE A 63 -12.15 69.48 14.98
CA PHE A 63 -10.74 69.71 15.23
C PHE A 63 -10.02 68.37 15.22
N SER A 64 -8.74 68.42 14.94
CA SER A 64 -7.85 67.27 14.98
C SER A 64 -6.65 67.56 15.86
N LYS A 65 -6.13 66.50 16.44
CA LYS A 65 -4.91 66.55 17.25
C LYS A 65 -3.90 65.54 16.73
N SER A 66 -2.78 65.97 16.23
CA SER A 66 -1.68 65.11 15.80
C SER A 66 -0.75 64.80 16.95
N ILE A 67 -0.37 63.54 17.01
CA ILE A 67 0.67 63.02 17.92
C ILE A 67 1.69 62.25 17.10
N ASN A 68 2.94 62.36 17.47
CA ASN A 68 4.05 61.57 16.90
C ASN A 68 4.35 60.40 17.84
N ILE A 69 4.30 59.21 17.30
CA ILE A 69 4.68 57.97 17.99
C ILE A 69 6.07 57.58 17.49
N THR A 70 7.07 57.66 18.34
CA THR A 70 8.43 57.33 17.96
C THR A 70 8.76 55.91 18.40
N VAL A 71 9.18 55.07 17.47
CA VAL A 71 9.59 53.71 17.69
C VAL A 71 11.09 53.59 17.58
N ASN A 72 11.76 53.06 18.63
CA ASN A 72 13.17 52.66 18.60
C ASN A 72 13.24 51.15 18.87
N THR A 73 13.95 50.40 18.04
CA THR A 73 14.24 49.00 18.29
C THR A 73 15.53 48.60 17.58
N ASN A 74 16.31 47.71 18.20
CA ASN A 74 17.45 47.04 17.58
C ASN A 74 17.08 45.66 17.02
N SER A 75 15.78 45.36 16.92
CA SER A 75 15.28 44.11 16.34
C SER A 75 15.79 43.94 14.91
N PRO A 76 16.39 42.79 14.55
CA PRO A 76 16.84 42.53 13.19
C PRO A 76 15.69 42.32 12.20
N LEU A 77 14.48 42.14 12.69
CA LEU A 77 13.26 41.91 11.90
C LEU A 77 12.29 43.10 11.95
N GLY A 78 12.77 44.24 12.54
CA GLY A 78 11.91 45.42 12.66
C GLY A 78 10.86 45.31 13.75
N TYR A 79 9.64 45.81 13.49
CA TYR A 79 8.59 45.85 14.49
C TYR A 79 7.18 45.85 13.88
N LYS A 80 6.20 45.48 14.72
CA LYS A 80 4.78 45.75 14.48
C LYS A 80 4.25 46.73 15.54
N LEU A 81 3.51 47.73 15.13
CA LEU A 81 2.80 48.62 16.02
C LEU A 81 1.29 48.39 15.89
N LEU A 82 0.67 47.96 16.97
CA LEU A 82 -0.77 47.72 17.06
C LEU A 82 -1.41 48.84 17.88
N PHE A 83 -2.70 49.07 17.63
CA PHE A 83 -3.49 50.10 18.25
C PHE A 83 -4.90 49.59 18.58
N SER A 84 -5.41 49.88 19.78
CA SER A 84 -6.78 49.59 20.18
C SER A 84 -7.26 50.54 21.29
N SER A 85 -8.55 50.55 21.59
CA SER A 85 -9.06 51.07 22.85
C SER A 85 -8.79 50.10 24.01
N ASP A 86 -9.00 50.57 25.25
CA ASP A 86 -8.90 49.72 26.49
C ASP A 86 -10.21 48.98 26.78
N SER A 87 -11.19 49.06 25.90
CA SER A 87 -12.53 48.46 26.04
C SER A 87 -13.07 47.96 24.72
N GLU A 88 -14.06 47.04 24.80
CA GLU A 88 -14.82 46.60 23.61
C GLU A 88 -15.69 47.73 23.01
N ASP A 89 -16.22 48.58 23.87
CA ASP A 89 -16.82 49.84 23.48
C ASP A 89 -15.73 50.94 23.40
N SER A 90 -15.42 51.39 22.25
CA SER A 90 -14.42 52.44 22.01
C SER A 90 -14.89 53.88 22.20
N SER A 91 -16.10 54.10 22.72
CA SER A 91 -16.64 55.45 22.98
C SER A 91 -15.90 56.17 24.13
N LEU A 92 -15.77 57.50 24.06
CA LEU A 92 -15.31 58.32 25.17
C LEU A 92 -16.38 58.32 26.28
N VAL A 93 -15.98 58.04 27.49
CA VAL A 93 -16.90 57.95 28.66
C VAL A 93 -16.71 59.15 29.58
N SER A 94 -17.82 59.60 30.22
CA SER A 94 -17.80 60.72 31.17
C SER A 94 -17.05 60.37 32.46
N ASN A 95 -16.29 61.33 33.01
CA ASN A 95 -15.70 61.20 34.33
C ASN A 95 -16.72 61.32 35.49
N ASP A 96 -17.91 61.85 35.21
CA ASP A 96 -19.00 61.92 36.18
C ASP A 96 -19.85 60.62 36.10
N PRO A 97 -19.84 59.76 37.16
CA PRO A 97 -20.58 58.51 37.14
C PRO A 97 -22.12 58.67 37.08
N LYS A 98 -22.60 59.90 37.16
CA LYS A 98 -24.05 60.26 37.00
C LYS A 98 -24.38 60.70 35.56
N ASN A 99 -23.38 60.86 34.71
CA ASN A 99 -23.54 61.23 33.32
C ASN A 99 -23.33 60.03 32.42
N ASP A 100 -24.40 59.39 31.95
CA ASP A 100 -24.39 58.24 31.06
C ASP A 100 -24.12 58.61 29.60
N TYR A 101 -23.88 59.89 29.26
CA TYR A 101 -23.58 60.31 27.94
C TYR A 101 -22.16 59.89 27.52
N SER A 102 -22.03 59.29 26.34
CA SER A 102 -20.75 58.94 25.72
C SER A 102 -20.60 59.50 24.31
N ILE A 103 -19.37 59.79 23.89
CA ILE A 103 -19.06 60.23 22.53
C ILE A 103 -18.58 59.01 21.76
N PRO A 104 -19.37 58.45 20.80
CA PRO A 104 -19.02 57.23 20.10
C PRO A 104 -17.84 57.47 19.12
N SER A 105 -17.12 56.43 18.82
CA SER A 105 -16.20 56.39 17.68
C SER A 105 -16.99 56.37 16.38
N VAL A 106 -16.43 56.97 15.35
CA VAL A 106 -17.00 56.88 13.94
C VAL A 106 -17.18 55.42 13.57
N TYR A 107 -18.14 55.13 12.72
CA TYR A 107 -18.41 53.81 12.22
C TYR A 107 -17.77 53.58 10.85
N GLY A 108 -16.94 52.56 10.69
CA GLY A 108 -16.32 52.18 9.42
C GLY A 108 -14.96 52.84 9.16
N SER A 109 -14.47 52.70 7.92
CA SER A 109 -13.11 53.07 7.50
C SER A 109 -12.96 54.37 6.75
N ASP A 110 -14.07 55.04 6.33
CA ASP A 110 -14.03 56.19 5.43
C ASP A 110 -14.95 57.38 5.87
N TYR A 111 -14.89 57.68 7.16
CA TYR A 111 -15.67 58.76 7.72
C TYR A 111 -14.99 60.10 7.48
N VAL A 112 -15.69 61.04 6.87
CA VAL A 112 -15.22 62.43 6.65
C VAL A 112 -15.84 63.32 7.71
N LEU A 113 -15.02 63.89 8.59
CA LEU A 113 -15.50 64.99 9.47
C LEU A 113 -16.01 66.11 8.61
N SER A 114 -17.25 66.52 8.79
CA SER A 114 -17.96 67.61 8.11
C SER A 114 -19.22 67.29 7.28
N ARG A 115 -19.61 66.03 7.14
CA ARG A 115 -20.78 65.69 6.35
C ARG A 115 -22.08 65.40 7.13
N ASP A 116 -21.98 64.83 8.28
CA ASP A 116 -23.16 64.41 9.05
C ASP A 116 -22.96 64.80 10.51
N MET A 117 -23.84 65.58 11.04
CA MET A 117 -23.78 66.17 12.37
C MET A 117 -23.99 65.13 13.47
N HIS A 118 -22.92 64.62 14.01
CA HIS A 118 -22.98 63.69 15.20
C HIS A 118 -21.76 63.88 16.10
N ASN A 119 -21.96 63.89 17.39
CA ASN A 119 -20.87 63.92 18.35
C ASN A 119 -20.08 62.60 18.29
N GLN A 120 -18.95 62.63 17.51
CA GLN A 120 -18.14 61.45 17.21
C GLN A 120 -16.66 61.79 17.25
N TYR A 121 -15.81 60.74 17.39
CA TYR A 121 -14.37 60.87 17.22
C TYR A 121 -13.78 59.65 16.48
N GLY A 122 -12.59 59.83 15.89
CA GLY A 122 -11.91 58.77 15.17
C GLY A 122 -10.41 59.01 15.06
N TYR A 123 -9.71 58.13 14.37
CA TYR A 123 -8.29 58.26 14.13
C TYR A 123 -7.93 58.24 12.64
N ASN A 124 -6.76 58.79 12.34
CA ASN A 124 -6.15 58.75 11.00
C ASN A 124 -4.61 58.59 11.17
N ILE A 125 -3.98 57.78 10.30
CA ILE A 125 -2.51 57.54 10.28
C ILE A 125 -1.81 58.04 9.01
N LYS A 126 -2.55 58.78 8.14
CA LYS A 126 -1.98 59.34 6.89
C LYS A 126 -1.33 60.71 7.13
N ASP A 127 -0.25 60.95 6.41
CA ASP A 127 0.46 62.27 6.37
C ASP A 127 -0.25 63.32 5.49
N THR A 128 -1.36 62.99 4.92
CA THR A 128 -2.16 63.86 4.07
C THR A 128 -3.22 64.57 4.90
N ASP A 129 -3.56 65.81 4.50
CA ASP A 129 -4.65 66.66 5.06
C ASP A 129 -6.06 66.05 4.81
N ASP A 130 -6.16 64.79 4.49
CA ASP A 130 -7.43 64.08 4.28
C ASP A 130 -8.15 63.97 5.59
N GLN A 131 -9.29 64.66 5.72
CA GLN A 131 -10.23 64.62 6.85
C GLN A 131 -10.99 63.29 6.94
N ILE A 132 -10.40 62.21 6.45
CA ILE A 132 -11.00 60.86 6.50
C ILE A 132 -10.51 60.17 7.78
N TYR A 133 -11.41 59.82 8.70
CA TYR A 133 -11.13 59.18 9.97
C TYR A 133 -11.75 57.78 10.00
N GLN A 134 -11.14 56.93 10.77
CA GLN A 134 -11.51 55.53 10.92
C GLN A 134 -12.00 55.25 12.35
N GLN A 135 -12.79 54.24 12.49
CA GLN A 135 -13.28 53.75 13.79
C GLN A 135 -12.10 53.35 14.70
N ILE A 136 -12.14 53.76 15.95
CA ILE A 136 -11.18 53.26 16.99
C ILE A 136 -11.41 51.77 17.17
N PRO A 137 -10.39 50.90 16.99
CA PRO A 137 -10.54 49.45 17.16
C PRO A 137 -10.79 49.10 18.64
N SER A 138 -11.58 48.03 18.86
CA SER A 138 -11.87 47.52 20.21
C SER A 138 -10.67 46.79 20.79
N LEU A 139 -10.74 46.46 22.10
CA LEU A 139 -9.70 45.78 22.82
C LEU A 139 -9.45 44.36 22.24
N SER A 140 -10.47 43.63 21.84
CA SER A 140 -10.37 42.26 21.31
C SER A 140 -9.90 42.20 19.84
N SER A 141 -9.92 43.35 19.16
CA SER A 141 -9.58 43.45 17.71
C SER A 141 -8.57 44.58 17.44
N PRO A 142 -7.35 44.54 18.01
CA PRO A 142 -6.36 45.58 17.78
C PRO A 142 -5.94 45.65 16.32
N LEU A 143 -5.83 46.84 15.77
CA LEU A 143 -5.44 47.09 14.40
C LEU A 143 -3.95 47.28 14.28
N LYS A 144 -3.35 46.65 13.27
CA LYS A 144 -1.93 46.88 12.91
C LYS A 144 -1.85 48.21 12.13
N ILE A 145 -1.27 49.23 12.73
CA ILE A 145 -1.13 50.56 12.12
C ILE A 145 0.19 50.74 11.35
N LYS A 146 1.24 49.99 11.75
CA LYS A 146 2.51 50.00 10.98
C LYS A 146 3.25 48.67 11.21
N GLN A 147 3.91 48.26 10.16
CA GLN A 147 4.89 47.13 10.20
C GLN A 147 6.13 47.49 9.42
N VAL A 148 7.31 47.33 10.04
CA VAL A 148 8.58 47.39 9.38
C VAL A 148 9.22 46.02 9.50
N LYS A 149 9.68 45.47 8.39
CA LYS A 149 10.27 44.12 8.30
C LYS A 149 11.78 44.10 8.24
N ASP A 150 12.42 45.26 8.32
CA ASP A 150 13.87 45.45 8.26
C ASP A 150 14.41 46.07 9.54
N PRO A 151 15.68 45.87 9.87
CA PRO A 151 16.32 46.52 11.01
C PRO A 151 16.22 48.06 10.89
N LEU A 152 15.86 48.70 11.99
CA LEU A 152 15.87 50.18 12.02
C LEU A 152 17.27 50.70 12.08
N THR A 153 17.64 51.60 11.15
CA THR A 153 18.92 52.34 11.19
C THR A 153 18.81 53.65 11.98
N ALA A 154 17.60 54.13 12.22
CA ALA A 154 17.24 55.28 13.03
C ALA A 154 15.85 55.10 13.61
N ALA A 155 15.51 55.93 14.61
CA ALA A 155 14.15 55.97 15.15
C ALA A 155 13.09 56.23 14.05
N ASP A 156 12.04 55.38 14.02
CA ASP A 156 10.93 55.56 13.10
C ASP A 156 9.79 56.34 13.76
N THR A 157 9.13 57.20 13.05
CA THR A 157 8.01 58.03 13.55
C THR A 157 6.73 57.77 12.79
N VAL A 158 5.67 57.45 13.56
CA VAL A 158 4.32 57.30 13.06
C VAL A 158 3.52 58.51 13.50
N LYS A 159 2.99 59.27 12.51
CA LYS A 159 2.06 60.37 12.77
C LYS A 159 0.66 59.78 12.95
N PHE A 160 0.09 60.01 14.09
CA PHE A 160 -1.22 59.55 14.49
C PHE A 160 -2.11 60.72 14.78
N ASN A 161 -3.25 60.83 14.11
CA ASN A 161 -4.19 61.94 14.24
C ASN A 161 -5.49 61.48 14.88
N LEU A 162 -5.96 62.21 15.88
CA LEU A 162 -7.28 62.05 16.46
C LEU A 162 -8.17 63.21 15.94
N GLY A 163 -9.31 62.88 15.37
CA GLY A 163 -10.28 63.86 14.90
C GLY A 163 -11.53 63.78 15.76
N PHE A 164 -12.15 64.92 15.97
CA PHE A 164 -13.32 65.09 16.77
C PHE A 164 -14.32 65.97 16.00
N GLU A 165 -15.57 65.63 16.08
CA GLU A 165 -16.70 66.40 15.60
C GLU A 165 -17.71 66.50 16.76
N LEU A 166 -17.86 67.69 17.32
CA LEU A 166 -18.72 67.95 18.43
C LEU A 166 -19.72 69.07 18.13
N GLU A 167 -20.91 68.93 18.67
CA GLU A 167 -21.99 69.92 18.60
C GLU A 167 -22.38 70.42 19.97
N SER A 168 -23.07 71.55 19.99
CA SER A 168 -23.63 72.10 21.23
C SER A 168 -24.66 71.21 21.93
N SER A 169 -25.08 70.14 21.26
CA SER A 169 -25.90 69.05 21.85
C SER A 169 -25.11 68.07 22.74
N ALA A 170 -23.77 68.09 22.59
CA ALA A 170 -22.94 67.29 23.48
C ALA A 170 -23.12 67.75 24.95
N GLN A 171 -23.25 66.80 25.84
CA GLN A 171 -23.36 67.15 27.26
C GLN A 171 -22.03 67.68 27.79
N PRO A 172 -22.05 68.78 28.55
CA PRO A 172 -20.83 69.32 29.16
C PRO A 172 -20.25 68.37 30.16
N GLY A 173 -18.96 68.18 30.12
CA GLY A 173 -18.28 67.27 31.04
C GLY A 173 -16.86 66.99 30.63
N GLU A 174 -16.19 66.27 31.47
CA GLU A 174 -14.89 65.64 31.12
C GLU A 174 -15.14 64.25 30.60
N TYR A 175 -14.64 63.94 29.39
CA TYR A 175 -14.73 62.65 28.76
C TYR A 175 -13.34 62.08 28.55
N HIS A 176 -13.19 60.76 28.71
CA HIS A 176 -11.89 60.12 28.61
C HIS A 176 -11.98 58.74 27.94
N ARG A 177 -10.86 58.25 27.36
CA ARG A 177 -10.62 56.92 26.91
C ARG A 177 -9.10 56.61 26.95
N ASN A 178 -8.71 55.45 27.37
CA ASN A 178 -7.35 54.99 27.18
C ASN A 178 -7.22 54.34 25.81
N LEU A 179 -6.22 54.81 25.05
CA LEU A 179 -5.83 54.18 23.77
C LEU A 179 -4.54 53.46 24.00
N ILE A 180 -4.54 52.19 23.61
CA ILE A 180 -3.42 51.27 23.81
C ILE A 180 -2.61 51.15 22.54
N PHE A 181 -1.33 51.48 22.59
CA PHE A 181 -0.35 51.21 21.54
C PHE A 181 0.56 50.11 22.00
N THR A 182 0.54 49.00 21.24
CA THR A 182 1.35 47.82 21.54
C THR A 182 2.45 47.72 20.54
N LEU A 183 3.70 47.84 21.00
CA LEU A 183 4.90 47.63 20.20
C LEU A 183 5.38 46.19 20.36
N LEU A 184 5.42 45.48 19.24
CA LEU A 184 5.96 44.13 19.13
C LEU A 184 7.29 44.24 18.36
N ALA A 185 8.42 44.11 19.07
CA ALA A 185 9.72 43.92 18.45
C ALA A 185 9.85 42.45 18.08
N GLU A 186 9.99 42.16 16.79
CA GLU A 186 10.01 40.78 16.29
C GLU A 186 11.45 40.24 16.31
N ASP A 187 11.89 39.69 17.42
CA ASP A 187 13.18 39.01 17.52
C ASP A 187 13.13 37.58 16.96
N GLN A 188 11.95 37.01 16.80
CA GLN A 188 11.69 35.62 16.41
C GLN A 188 10.47 35.53 15.51
N ALA A 189 10.57 35.90 14.25
CA ALA A 189 9.56 35.52 13.27
C ALA A 189 9.73 34.02 12.95
N ALA A 190 8.80 33.22 13.45
CA ALA A 190 8.61 31.86 12.97
C ALA A 190 7.78 31.94 11.67
N VAL A 191 8.40 31.61 10.55
CA VAL A 191 7.74 31.69 9.24
C VAL A 191 7.41 30.31 8.72
N GLN A 192 6.15 30.10 8.37
CA GLN A 192 5.69 28.86 7.77
C GLN A 192 6.02 28.79 6.29
N LEU A 193 6.60 27.67 5.87
CA LEU A 193 6.87 27.36 4.47
C LEU A 193 5.62 26.82 3.77
N VAL A 194 5.59 26.94 2.45
CA VAL A 194 4.59 26.29 1.59
C VAL A 194 4.75 24.77 1.64
N ASN A 195 3.79 24.02 1.08
CA ASN A 195 3.85 22.55 1.07
C ASN A 195 5.00 21.97 0.23
N GLY A 196 5.21 20.66 0.36
CA GLY A 196 6.33 19.98 -0.29
C GLY A 196 6.31 20.10 -1.82
N VAL A 197 5.13 20.05 -2.46
CA VAL A 197 4.97 20.20 -3.92
C VAL A 197 5.47 21.56 -4.39
N GLU A 198 5.08 22.63 -3.71
CA GLU A 198 5.51 23.99 -4.08
C GLU A 198 7.02 24.21 -3.84
N ILE A 199 7.57 23.62 -2.80
CA ILE A 199 9.04 23.66 -2.58
C ILE A 199 9.74 22.84 -3.68
N ASN A 200 9.23 21.66 -4.08
CA ASN A 200 9.77 20.87 -5.20
C ASN A 200 9.81 21.69 -6.49
N LYS A 201 8.72 22.35 -6.82
CA LYS A 201 8.61 23.26 -7.97
C LYS A 201 9.65 24.38 -7.90
N ALA A 202 9.84 24.98 -6.72
CA ALA A 202 10.85 26.01 -6.48
C ALA A 202 12.28 25.48 -6.68
N ILE A 203 12.57 24.26 -6.22
CA ILE A 203 13.88 23.60 -6.43
C ILE A 203 14.11 23.38 -7.93
N LYS A 204 13.17 22.78 -8.64
CA LYS A 204 13.26 22.51 -10.09
C LYS A 204 13.48 23.80 -10.89
N LYS A 205 12.75 24.87 -10.57
CA LYS A 205 12.93 26.18 -11.18
C LYS A 205 14.31 26.77 -10.85
N ALA A 206 14.76 26.66 -9.61
CA ALA A 206 16.07 27.15 -9.18
C ALA A 206 17.22 26.51 -9.99
N VAL A 207 17.15 25.23 -10.31
CA VAL A 207 18.15 24.53 -11.13
C VAL A 207 17.96 24.75 -12.63
N GLY A 208 16.99 25.58 -13.05
CA GLY A 208 16.82 26.02 -14.44
C GLY A 208 15.84 25.21 -15.26
N ILE A 209 15.03 24.35 -14.63
CA ILE A 209 13.91 23.67 -15.30
C ILE A 209 12.81 24.69 -15.54
N THR A 210 12.43 24.88 -16.79
CA THR A 210 11.38 25.82 -17.22
C THR A 210 10.20 25.13 -17.87
N ASP A 211 10.34 23.85 -18.25
CA ASP A 211 9.28 23.07 -18.89
C ASP A 211 8.16 22.76 -17.87
N ALA A 212 6.94 23.18 -18.19
CA ALA A 212 5.76 22.99 -17.34
C ALA A 212 5.47 21.52 -17.05
N SER A 213 5.81 20.59 -17.98
CA SER A 213 5.62 19.15 -17.76
C SER A 213 6.45 18.60 -16.58
N TYR A 214 7.60 19.22 -16.32
CA TYR A 214 8.46 18.89 -15.17
C TYR A 214 8.14 19.70 -13.92
N LEU A 215 7.73 20.96 -14.09
CA LEU A 215 7.39 21.82 -12.95
C LEU A 215 6.07 21.46 -12.31
N ASP A 216 5.05 21.15 -13.14
CA ASP A 216 3.69 20.89 -12.65
C ASP A 216 3.47 19.42 -12.25
N ASN A 217 4.36 18.50 -12.67
CA ASN A 217 4.35 17.11 -12.24
C ASN A 217 5.58 16.80 -11.39
N PRO A 218 5.45 16.70 -10.06
CA PRO A 218 6.59 16.46 -9.17
C PRO A 218 7.27 15.10 -9.41
N LEU A 219 6.58 14.13 -10.03
CA LEU A 219 7.11 12.78 -10.30
C LEU A 219 7.92 12.67 -11.59
N THR A 220 7.91 13.68 -12.44
CA THR A 220 8.69 13.66 -13.69
C THR A 220 10.17 13.80 -13.39
N THR A 221 10.96 12.80 -13.78
CA THR A 221 12.41 12.77 -13.55
C THR A 221 13.13 13.67 -14.53
N THR A 222 13.98 14.55 -14.00
CA THR A 222 14.86 15.42 -14.78
C THR A 222 16.15 14.68 -15.11
N GLN A 223 16.21 13.95 -16.22
CA GLN A 223 17.30 13.03 -16.51
C GLN A 223 18.55 13.65 -17.21
N ASP A 224 18.43 14.84 -17.84
CA ASP A 224 19.42 15.32 -18.78
C ASP A 224 19.97 16.74 -18.45
N ASP A 225 20.63 16.97 -17.30
CA ASP A 225 21.46 18.18 -17.08
C ASP A 225 20.83 19.44 -16.46
N PRO A 226 21.55 20.25 -15.71
CA PRO A 226 22.61 19.99 -14.75
C PRO A 226 22.09 19.86 -13.31
N TRP A 227 22.68 18.98 -12.55
CA TRP A 227 22.18 18.38 -11.34
C TRP A 227 22.43 19.22 -10.08
N PRO A 228 21.43 19.45 -9.21
CA PRO A 228 21.66 20.14 -7.96
C PRO A 228 22.40 19.23 -6.98
N ASP A 229 23.42 19.78 -6.35
CA ASP A 229 23.84 19.33 -5.04
C ASP A 229 22.70 19.64 -4.07
N LEU A 230 21.92 18.62 -3.64
CA LEU A 230 20.83 18.82 -2.67
C LEU A 230 21.31 19.08 -1.24
N ASN A 231 22.59 19.46 -1.05
CA ASN A 231 23.05 20.09 0.15
C ASN A 231 22.49 21.52 0.21
N ILE A 232 21.35 21.67 0.87
CA ILE A 232 20.65 22.95 0.98
C ILE A 232 21.38 23.84 1.99
N THR A 233 21.82 24.99 1.56
CA THR A 233 22.41 25.99 2.47
C THR A 233 21.32 26.90 3.02
N ILE A 234 21.19 26.97 4.35
CA ILE A 234 20.28 27.87 5.08
C ILE A 234 21.06 29.08 5.55
N ALA A 235 20.69 30.28 5.12
CA ALA A 235 21.38 31.52 5.40
C ALA A 235 20.40 32.65 5.80
N ARG A 236 20.95 33.77 6.35
CA ARG A 236 20.18 35.01 6.56
C ARG A 236 20.02 35.77 5.26
N ASP A 237 21.07 35.84 4.48
CA ASP A 237 21.17 36.59 3.23
C ASP A 237 21.46 35.63 2.09
N LYS A 238 21.41 36.15 0.85
CA LYS A 238 21.77 35.38 -0.33
C LYS A 238 23.13 34.67 -0.14
N CYS A 239 23.16 33.37 -0.44
CA CYS A 239 24.41 32.58 -0.30
C CYS A 239 25.48 32.98 -1.31
N SER A 240 25.11 33.65 -2.41
CA SER A 240 26.00 34.11 -3.45
C SER A 240 25.45 35.38 -4.13
N PRO A 241 26.27 36.33 -4.56
CA PRO A 241 25.85 37.46 -5.39
C PRO A 241 25.31 37.02 -6.78
N ASP A 242 25.67 35.82 -7.25
CA ASP A 242 25.29 35.30 -8.57
C ASP A 242 23.86 34.77 -8.61
N ILE A 243 23.13 34.79 -7.50
CA ILE A 243 21.71 34.39 -7.46
C ILE A 243 20.87 35.40 -8.28
N THR A 244 20.20 34.87 -9.32
CA THR A 244 19.35 35.68 -10.20
C THR A 244 17.91 35.71 -9.76
N LYS A 245 17.17 36.75 -10.16
CA LYS A 245 15.73 36.87 -9.83
C LYS A 245 14.86 35.82 -10.53
N GLU A 246 15.21 35.45 -11.75
CA GLU A 246 14.47 34.46 -12.55
C GLU A 246 14.46 33.08 -11.91
N ARG A 247 15.56 32.69 -11.23
CA ARG A 247 15.69 31.40 -10.54
C ARG A 247 15.25 31.43 -9.09
N THR A 248 14.83 32.60 -8.58
CA THR A 248 14.40 32.77 -7.20
C THR A 248 12.90 32.56 -7.06
N SER A 249 12.49 31.81 -6.05
CA SER A 249 11.09 31.61 -5.66
C SER A 249 10.91 31.99 -4.19
N VAL A 250 9.73 32.55 -3.85
CA VAL A 250 9.29 32.72 -2.47
C VAL A 250 8.63 31.42 -2.05
N ILE A 251 9.08 30.83 -0.93
CA ILE A 251 8.59 29.56 -0.38
C ILE A 251 7.96 29.73 1.00
N SER A 252 7.74 30.94 1.48
CA SER A 252 6.88 31.22 2.63
C SER A 252 5.41 31.29 2.21
N VAL A 253 4.50 30.96 3.15
CA VAL A 253 3.07 31.18 2.89
C VAL A 253 2.77 32.68 2.67
N PRO A 254 1.76 33.05 1.89
CA PRO A 254 1.36 34.43 1.69
C PRO A 254 1.11 35.16 3.03
N ASP A 255 1.39 36.48 3.07
CA ASP A 255 1.22 37.33 4.24
C ASP A 255 2.05 36.94 5.47
N SER A 256 3.12 36.18 5.29
CA SER A 256 4.09 35.87 6.36
C SER A 256 4.82 37.11 6.84
N ASP A 257 5.21 37.11 8.11
CA ASP A 257 5.94 38.20 8.75
C ASP A 257 7.33 38.47 8.14
N ALA A 258 7.92 37.44 7.53
CA ALA A 258 9.11 37.57 6.68
C ALA A 258 8.98 36.65 5.47
N GLU A 259 9.60 37.04 4.35
CA GLU A 259 9.68 36.19 3.18
C GLU A 259 10.84 35.20 3.30
N VAL A 260 10.63 33.98 2.77
CA VAL A 260 11.65 32.95 2.64
C VAL A 260 11.87 32.70 1.16
N TYR A 261 13.11 32.85 0.74
CA TYR A 261 13.50 32.71 -0.66
C TYR A 261 14.28 31.41 -0.88
N LEU A 262 14.03 30.76 -2.02
CA LEU A 262 14.79 29.62 -2.51
C LEU A 262 15.34 29.91 -3.89
N SER A 263 16.63 29.63 -4.12
CA SER A 263 17.27 29.72 -5.43
C SER A 263 18.47 28.78 -5.49
N SER A 264 19.13 28.70 -6.64
CA SER A 264 20.42 28.05 -6.79
C SER A 264 21.55 29.07 -7.07
N TYR A 265 22.76 28.66 -6.75
CA TYR A 265 23.97 29.37 -7.14
C TYR A 265 25.03 28.39 -7.63
N ARG A 266 25.83 28.78 -8.60
CA ARG A 266 26.84 27.91 -9.20
C ARG A 266 28.21 28.13 -8.56
N ASN A 267 28.76 27.04 -8.02
CA ASN A 267 30.17 26.99 -7.59
C ASN A 267 30.73 25.62 -7.96
N SER A 268 30.91 25.35 -9.27
CA SER A 268 31.14 24.04 -9.93
C SER A 268 29.90 23.14 -10.06
N TRP A 269 29.01 23.13 -9.11
CA TRP A 269 27.67 22.44 -9.15
C TRP A 269 26.57 23.39 -8.68
N ASP A 270 25.33 23.25 -9.15
CA ASP A 270 24.22 24.09 -8.68
C ASP A 270 23.86 23.73 -7.24
N LYS A 271 24.15 24.62 -6.29
CA LYS A 271 23.80 24.50 -4.87
C LYS A 271 22.50 25.21 -4.57
N ILE A 272 21.63 24.59 -3.77
CA ILE A 272 20.39 25.22 -3.33
C ILE A 272 20.67 26.11 -2.11
N CYS A 273 20.13 27.31 -2.15
CA CYS A 273 20.16 28.28 -1.07
C CYS A 273 18.75 28.65 -0.64
N ILE A 274 18.48 28.55 0.66
CA ILE A 274 17.28 29.08 1.30
C ILE A 274 17.73 30.19 2.22
N TRP A 275 17.22 31.42 2.03
CA TRP A 275 17.58 32.55 2.90
C TRP A 275 16.36 33.33 3.35
N SER A 276 16.44 33.89 4.54
CA SER A 276 15.40 34.70 5.15
C SER A 276 15.94 35.42 6.38
N ASN A 277 15.32 36.55 6.73
CA ASN A 277 15.55 37.19 8.03
C ASN A 277 14.82 36.49 9.18
N ALA A 278 13.88 35.58 8.88
CA ALA A 278 13.16 34.81 9.89
C ALA A 278 14.12 34.05 10.81
N THR A 279 13.86 33.98 12.10
CA THR A 279 14.69 33.24 13.07
C THR A 279 14.37 31.75 13.03
N GLU A 280 13.15 31.37 12.66
CA GLU A 280 12.68 30.00 12.58
C GLU A 280 11.93 29.75 11.26
N LEU A 281 12.27 28.70 10.55
CA LEU A 281 11.58 28.21 9.35
C LEU A 281 10.72 27.01 9.75
N VAL A 282 9.40 27.18 9.76
CA VAL A 282 8.45 26.17 10.14
C VAL A 282 8.00 25.41 8.91
N PHE A 283 8.35 24.13 8.84
CA PHE A 283 7.89 23.26 7.78
C PHE A 283 6.39 22.94 7.94
N PRO A 284 5.64 22.83 6.83
CA PRO A 284 4.20 22.55 6.85
C PRO A 284 3.90 21.14 7.36
N GLU A 285 2.61 20.83 7.57
CA GLU A 285 2.17 19.46 7.93
C GLU A 285 2.44 18.45 6.81
N ASP A 286 2.38 18.90 5.56
CA ASP A 286 2.56 18.08 4.35
C ASP A 286 3.86 18.44 3.62
N LEU A 287 4.82 17.50 3.64
CA LEU A 287 6.08 17.57 2.88
C LEU A 287 6.09 16.58 1.70
N SER A 288 4.95 16.07 1.29
CA SER A 288 4.85 15.16 0.15
C SER A 288 5.54 15.74 -1.08
N TYR A 289 6.24 14.88 -1.81
CA TYR A 289 6.95 15.20 -3.06
C TYR A 289 8.12 16.17 -2.96
N LEU A 290 8.56 16.60 -1.79
CA LEU A 290 9.58 17.65 -1.63
C LEU A 290 10.83 17.46 -2.52
N TYR A 291 11.34 16.24 -2.64
CA TYR A 291 12.50 15.87 -3.46
C TYR A 291 12.14 14.93 -4.61
N ALA A 292 10.85 14.71 -4.87
CA ALA A 292 10.41 13.76 -5.89
C ALA A 292 10.86 14.17 -7.30
N GLY A 293 11.21 13.17 -8.12
CA GLY A 293 11.60 13.36 -9.52
C GLY A 293 12.89 14.14 -9.72
N LEU A 294 13.69 14.35 -8.68
CA LEU A 294 14.99 14.99 -8.81
C LEU A 294 16.04 13.95 -9.20
N GLY A 295 16.86 14.27 -10.21
CA GLY A 295 17.97 13.45 -10.66
C GLY A 295 19.32 14.04 -10.26
N GLY A 296 20.40 13.24 -10.28
CA GLY A 296 21.77 13.69 -10.11
C GLY A 296 22.17 14.12 -8.71
N ILE A 297 21.48 13.61 -7.67
CA ILE A 297 21.86 13.88 -6.28
C ILE A 297 23.29 13.40 -6.03
N ASP A 298 24.18 14.33 -5.61
CA ASP A 298 25.52 13.98 -5.20
C ASP A 298 25.48 13.41 -3.78
N SER A 299 25.83 12.20 -3.60
CA SER A 299 26.03 11.41 -2.38
C SER A 299 25.05 11.56 -1.20
N SER A 300 24.58 12.75 -0.81
CA SER A 300 23.71 12.91 0.38
C SER A 300 22.79 14.13 0.34
N VAL A 301 21.68 14.07 1.11
CA VAL A 301 20.73 15.17 1.31
C VAL A 301 20.94 15.76 2.70
N ASN A 302 21.55 16.95 2.77
CA ASN A 302 21.91 17.62 4.02
C ASN A 302 21.50 19.10 4.06
N PHE A 303 21.37 19.65 5.29
CA PHE A 303 21.26 21.09 5.52
C PHE A 303 22.57 21.65 6.03
N ASN A 304 23.14 22.61 5.31
CA ASN A 304 24.28 23.40 5.70
C ASN A 304 23.81 24.75 6.26
N PHE A 305 24.55 25.32 7.18
CA PHE A 305 24.16 26.57 7.83
C PHE A 305 25.24 27.62 7.63
N ALA A 306 24.86 28.82 7.21
CA ALA A 306 25.73 29.96 6.99
C ALA A 306 25.18 31.20 7.70
N ASN A 307 26.05 32.18 7.91
CA ASN A 307 25.71 33.52 8.44
C ASN A 307 24.93 33.47 9.78
N GLY A 308 25.43 32.67 10.74
CA GLY A 308 24.86 32.59 12.08
C GLY A 308 23.57 31.74 12.18
N ARG A 309 23.23 30.99 11.14
CA ARG A 309 22.17 29.98 11.18
C ARG A 309 22.69 28.70 11.85
N SER A 310 21.74 27.93 12.38
CA SER A 310 22.04 26.64 13.03
C SER A 310 20.84 25.68 12.85
N LYS A 311 21.00 24.45 13.33
CA LYS A 311 19.92 23.43 13.31
C LYS A 311 18.61 23.93 13.94
N SER A 312 18.68 24.80 14.98
CA SER A 312 17.52 25.38 15.62
C SER A 312 16.68 26.33 14.74
N THR A 313 17.24 26.75 13.59
CA THR A 313 16.51 27.55 12.60
C THR A 313 15.38 26.74 11.91
N LEU A 314 15.48 25.41 11.86
CA LEU A 314 14.54 24.53 11.19
C LEU A 314 13.56 23.89 12.18
N ASN A 315 12.28 24.08 11.96
CA ASN A 315 11.22 23.48 12.77
C ASN A 315 10.34 22.54 11.93
N PHE A 316 10.47 21.24 12.19
CA PHE A 316 9.69 20.18 11.55
C PHE A 316 8.57 19.61 12.44
N LYS A 317 8.30 20.20 13.61
CA LYS A 317 7.37 19.66 14.63
C LYS A 317 5.92 19.52 14.15
N LYS A 318 5.53 20.19 13.08
CA LYS A 318 4.19 20.11 12.50
C LYS A 318 4.06 19.04 11.42
N VAL A 319 5.17 18.49 10.94
CA VAL A 319 5.17 17.56 9.78
C VAL A 319 4.50 16.25 10.16
N LYS A 320 3.51 15.85 9.35
CA LYS A 320 2.73 14.62 9.51
C LYS A 320 2.89 13.68 8.33
N THR A 321 3.11 14.23 7.12
CA THR A 321 3.08 13.50 5.85
C THR A 321 4.38 13.68 5.09
N LEU A 322 4.97 12.54 4.68
CA LEU A 322 6.19 12.45 3.88
C LEU A 322 5.95 11.62 2.60
N ASP A 323 4.69 11.54 2.13
CA ASP A 323 4.33 10.70 1.01
C ASP A 323 5.09 11.12 -0.25
N HIS A 324 5.63 10.15 -0.99
CA HIS A 324 6.37 10.39 -2.23
C HIS A 324 7.60 11.31 -2.08
N LEU A 325 8.13 11.52 -0.86
CA LEU A 325 9.17 12.51 -0.57
C LEU A 325 10.39 12.43 -1.50
N PHE A 326 10.87 11.22 -1.79
CA PHE A 326 11.98 10.90 -2.68
C PHE A 326 11.57 9.99 -3.84
N GLN A 327 10.28 9.93 -4.19
CA GLN A 327 9.83 9.07 -5.28
C GLN A 327 10.49 9.49 -6.61
N ASN A 328 10.94 8.51 -7.40
CA ASN A 328 11.66 8.73 -8.67
C ASN A 328 12.93 9.59 -8.52
N THR A 329 13.53 9.62 -7.34
CA THR A 329 14.76 10.39 -7.07
C THR A 329 15.99 9.55 -7.38
N ILE A 330 16.91 10.08 -8.18
CA ILE A 330 18.05 9.34 -8.72
C ILE A 330 19.37 10.05 -8.36
N GLY A 331 20.36 9.32 -7.84
CA GLY A 331 21.71 9.84 -7.60
C GLY A 331 22.48 10.12 -8.90
N TYR A 332 23.58 10.86 -8.78
CA TYR A 332 24.43 11.25 -9.89
C TYR A 332 24.90 10.04 -10.73
N ASN A 333 24.81 10.13 -12.06
CA ASN A 333 25.10 9.06 -13.02
C ASN A 333 24.35 7.73 -12.73
N ASN A 334 23.10 7.81 -12.30
CA ASN A 334 22.32 6.67 -11.81
C ASN A 334 22.95 5.98 -10.58
N GLY A 335 23.86 6.68 -9.88
CA GLY A 335 24.42 6.23 -8.61
C GLY A 335 23.42 6.27 -7.45
N SER A 336 23.87 5.82 -6.29
CA SER A 336 23.09 5.85 -5.07
C SER A 336 23.30 7.12 -4.25
N PHE A 337 22.33 7.46 -3.36
CA PHE A 337 22.41 8.58 -2.45
C PHE A 337 22.01 8.20 -1.02
N GLU A 338 22.32 9.08 -0.07
CA GLU A 338 21.99 8.97 1.35
C GLU A 338 20.92 9.97 1.78
N ALA A 339 19.91 9.50 2.55
CA ALA A 339 18.88 10.37 3.10
C ALA A 339 18.86 10.42 4.64
N SER A 340 19.82 9.80 5.31
CA SER A 340 19.85 9.62 6.78
C SER A 340 19.81 10.93 7.56
N SER A 341 20.46 11.98 7.08
CA SER A 341 20.56 13.28 7.79
C SER A 341 19.22 13.98 7.93
N LEU A 342 18.34 13.91 6.93
CA LEU A 342 17.01 14.53 7.00
C LEU A 342 16.16 13.93 8.13
N PHE A 343 16.24 12.63 8.34
CA PHE A 343 15.45 11.95 9.36
C PHE A 343 15.86 12.26 10.80
N GLU A 344 17.06 12.76 11.01
CA GLU A 344 17.47 13.30 12.31
C GLU A 344 16.72 14.61 12.65
N TYR A 345 16.38 15.44 11.64
CA TYR A 345 15.55 16.64 11.84
C TYR A 345 14.09 16.31 12.11
N LEU A 346 13.59 15.20 11.56
CA LEU A 346 12.20 14.76 11.66
C LEU A 346 11.90 13.89 12.90
N LYS A 347 12.90 13.64 13.75
CA LYS A 347 12.76 12.70 14.90
C LYS A 347 11.65 13.06 15.89
N ASP A 348 11.33 14.35 16.05
CA ASP A 348 10.30 14.85 16.97
C ASP A 348 8.99 15.20 16.24
N SER A 349 8.87 14.94 14.94
CA SER A 349 7.71 15.22 14.12
C SER A 349 6.66 14.12 14.26
N PRO A 350 5.35 14.43 14.32
CA PRO A 350 4.27 13.44 14.46
C PRO A 350 3.93 12.80 13.10
N ILE A 351 4.90 12.11 12.49
CA ILE A 351 4.71 11.51 11.16
C ILE A 351 3.67 10.39 11.23
N GLU A 352 2.65 10.49 10.38
CA GLU A 352 1.57 9.51 10.24
C GLU A 352 1.67 8.73 8.94
N SER A 353 2.18 9.35 7.86
CA SER A 353 2.26 8.72 6.53
C SER A 353 3.63 8.95 5.88
N ALA A 354 4.14 7.91 5.25
CA ALA A 354 5.35 7.90 4.42
C ALA A 354 5.16 6.94 3.22
N GLU A 355 3.95 7.02 2.60
CA GLU A 355 3.62 6.22 1.40
C GLU A 355 4.58 6.54 0.26
N SER A 356 5.07 5.52 -0.43
CA SER A 356 5.96 5.68 -1.60
C SER A 356 7.20 6.57 -1.35
N ILE A 357 7.62 6.75 -0.10
CA ILE A 357 8.65 7.74 0.27
C ILE A 357 9.94 7.62 -0.54
N PHE A 358 10.36 6.39 -0.89
CA PHE A 358 11.55 6.10 -1.70
C PHE A 358 11.23 5.28 -2.95
N GLU A 359 9.98 5.20 -3.34
CA GLU A 359 9.58 4.40 -4.50
C GLU A 359 10.36 4.79 -5.76
N ASN A 360 10.88 3.78 -6.48
CA ASN A 360 11.69 3.95 -7.70
C ASN A 360 12.94 4.84 -7.50
N SER A 361 13.41 5.04 -6.27
CA SER A 361 14.61 5.83 -6.02
C SER A 361 15.89 4.97 -5.99
N THR A 362 17.05 5.64 -6.06
CA THR A 362 18.35 4.99 -5.91
C THR A 362 18.94 5.19 -4.51
N VAL A 363 18.11 5.40 -3.48
CA VAL A 363 18.59 5.55 -2.10
C VAL A 363 19.31 4.27 -1.66
N GLN A 364 20.47 4.45 -0.99
CA GLN A 364 21.30 3.35 -0.53
C GLN A 364 21.26 3.17 0.99
N THR A 365 21.24 4.26 1.74
CA THR A 365 21.24 4.23 3.21
C THR A 365 20.15 5.14 3.78
N VAL A 366 19.48 4.65 4.81
CA VAL A 366 18.39 5.35 5.54
C VAL A 366 18.49 5.08 7.04
N GLU A 367 19.70 5.12 7.61
CA GLU A 367 19.97 4.68 8.98
C GLU A 367 19.06 5.33 10.03
N LYS A 368 18.78 6.62 9.93
CA LYS A 368 17.94 7.35 10.89
C LYS A 368 16.43 7.22 10.62
N PHE A 369 16.04 6.45 9.60
CA PHE A 369 14.64 6.25 9.27
C PHE A 369 13.87 5.51 10.38
N ALA A 370 14.56 4.79 11.26
CA ALA A 370 13.95 4.22 12.47
C ALA A 370 13.22 5.26 13.32
N ASN A 371 13.69 6.53 13.34
CA ASN A 371 13.02 7.62 14.04
C ASN A 371 11.62 7.94 13.50
N ILE A 372 11.34 7.54 12.26
CA ILE A 372 10.10 7.79 11.53
C ILE A 372 9.26 6.52 11.50
N VAL A 373 9.81 5.42 10.96
CA VAL A 373 9.11 4.18 10.65
C VAL A 373 8.41 3.57 11.88
N ASN A 374 8.96 3.78 13.07
CA ASN A 374 8.43 3.22 14.32
C ASN A 374 7.11 3.87 14.77
N ARG A 375 6.70 4.98 14.17
CA ARG A 375 5.49 5.76 14.51
C ARG A 375 4.51 5.87 13.34
N THR A 376 4.98 5.62 12.14
CA THR A 376 4.23 5.82 10.91
C THR A 376 3.17 4.73 10.77
N LYS A 377 1.94 5.14 10.41
CA LYS A 377 0.81 4.24 10.18
C LYS A 377 0.75 3.71 8.75
N ASN A 378 1.09 4.56 7.78
CA ASN A 378 1.09 4.18 6.36
C ASN A 378 2.52 4.13 5.81
N LEU A 379 2.95 2.92 5.45
CA LEU A 379 4.25 2.61 4.84
C LEU A 379 4.09 1.88 3.50
N ALA A 380 2.90 1.97 2.90
CA ALA A 380 2.63 1.35 1.60
C ALA A 380 3.63 1.85 0.56
N TYR A 381 4.19 0.93 -0.23
CA TYR A 381 5.16 1.21 -1.31
C TYR A 381 6.44 1.94 -0.87
N ALA A 382 6.72 2.08 0.42
CA ALA A 382 7.77 2.98 0.94
C ALA A 382 9.14 2.78 0.26
N PHE A 383 9.52 1.55 -0.07
CA PHE A 383 10.77 1.20 -0.74
C PHE A 383 10.54 0.40 -2.03
N ARG A 384 9.37 0.53 -2.65
CA ARG A 384 9.07 -0.21 -3.89
C ARG A 384 10.07 0.15 -4.98
N ASN A 385 10.64 -0.88 -5.65
CA ASN A 385 11.63 -0.75 -6.71
C ASN A 385 12.93 -0.01 -6.32
N THR A 386 13.26 0.08 -5.05
CA THR A 386 14.51 0.70 -4.56
C THR A 386 15.66 -0.29 -4.66
N LYS A 387 16.32 -0.37 -5.82
CA LYS A 387 17.30 -1.44 -6.14
C LYS A 387 18.64 -1.31 -5.40
N SER A 388 18.98 -0.14 -4.90
CA SER A 388 20.26 0.15 -4.24
C SER A 388 20.26 0.01 -2.72
N LEU A 389 19.15 -0.47 -2.13
CA LEU A 389 18.91 -0.56 -0.68
C LEU A 389 19.64 -1.77 -0.04
N ASN A 390 20.95 -1.89 -0.22
CA ASN A 390 21.72 -3.07 0.19
C ASN A 390 22.52 -2.87 1.50
N GLN A 391 22.56 -1.67 2.07
CA GLN A 391 23.34 -1.31 3.27
C GLN A 391 22.48 -0.83 4.44
N VAL A 392 21.17 -1.08 4.43
CA VAL A 392 20.28 -0.63 5.51
C VAL A 392 20.37 -1.56 6.71
N ASN A 393 20.60 -0.97 7.87
CA ASN A 393 20.49 -1.67 9.14
C ASN A 393 19.05 -1.54 9.68
N PHE A 394 18.35 -2.65 9.70
CA PHE A 394 16.96 -2.73 10.16
C PHE A 394 16.81 -3.05 11.66
N SER A 395 17.91 -3.10 12.44
CA SER A 395 17.88 -3.57 13.83
C SER A 395 16.98 -2.74 14.76
N ASP A 396 16.83 -1.43 14.47
CA ASP A 396 16.07 -0.50 15.31
C ASP A 396 14.63 -0.29 14.81
N TRP A 397 14.21 -1.01 13.75
CA TRP A 397 12.88 -0.90 13.17
C TRP A 397 11.89 -1.77 13.93
N ILE A 398 10.92 -1.16 14.61
CA ILE A 398 9.86 -1.85 15.36
C ILE A 398 8.63 -2.08 14.49
N ILE A 399 8.24 -1.10 13.67
CA ILE A 399 7.09 -1.14 12.74
C ILE A 399 5.80 -1.64 13.44
N GLY A 400 5.62 -1.25 14.72
CA GLY A 400 4.48 -1.72 15.52
C GLY A 400 3.19 -0.93 15.29
N GLU A 401 3.31 0.32 14.82
CA GLU A 401 2.18 1.22 14.59
C GLU A 401 1.68 1.21 13.13
N ALA A 402 2.42 0.59 12.22
CA ALA A 402 2.06 0.54 10.80
C ALA A 402 0.78 -0.27 10.58
N GLU A 403 -0.22 0.37 9.96
CA GLU A 403 -1.50 -0.24 9.57
C GLU A 403 -1.46 -0.76 8.12
N ASP A 404 -0.72 -0.09 7.24
CA ASP A 404 -0.55 -0.51 5.83
C ASP A 404 0.94 -0.61 5.47
N THR A 405 1.36 -1.81 5.06
CA THR A 405 2.72 -2.11 4.60
C THR A 405 2.72 -2.82 3.24
N ARG A 406 1.60 -2.72 2.48
CA ARG A 406 1.51 -3.34 1.15
C ARG A 406 2.63 -2.86 0.25
N SER A 407 3.22 -3.80 -0.49
CA SER A 407 4.32 -3.54 -1.43
C SER A 407 5.50 -2.74 -0.85
N MET A 408 5.66 -2.71 0.49
CA MET A 408 6.66 -1.84 1.16
C MET A 408 8.07 -2.05 0.60
N PHE A 409 8.46 -3.28 0.28
CA PHE A 409 9.76 -3.66 -0.28
C PHE A 409 9.64 -4.34 -1.65
N GLU A 410 8.49 -4.26 -2.33
CA GLU A 410 8.29 -4.89 -3.64
C GLU A 410 9.36 -4.43 -4.64
N GLY A 411 10.03 -5.39 -5.31
CA GLY A 411 11.07 -5.10 -6.30
C GLY A 411 12.34 -4.46 -5.76
N SER A 412 12.51 -4.39 -4.43
CA SER A 412 13.66 -3.74 -3.81
C SER A 412 14.90 -4.64 -3.75
N GLY A 413 16.08 -4.01 -3.73
CA GLY A 413 17.38 -4.67 -3.59
C GLY A 413 17.86 -4.73 -2.13
N ILE A 414 17.02 -5.23 -1.22
CA ILE A 414 17.42 -5.43 0.19
C ILE A 414 18.34 -6.64 0.31
N GLY A 415 19.61 -6.43 0.67
CA GLY A 415 20.59 -7.53 0.76
C GLY A 415 20.24 -8.59 1.80
N GLN A 416 19.98 -8.18 3.05
CA GLN A 416 19.47 -9.03 4.14
C GLN A 416 18.38 -8.26 4.88
N ALA A 417 17.13 -8.71 4.81
CA ALA A 417 16.05 -8.16 5.60
C ALA A 417 15.97 -8.84 6.98
N ILE A 418 16.86 -8.46 7.89
CA ILE A 418 16.86 -8.94 9.28
C ILE A 418 16.22 -7.86 10.16
N LEU A 419 14.89 -7.92 10.31
CA LEU A 419 14.11 -6.99 11.10
C LEU A 419 13.85 -7.59 12.51
N ASN A 420 14.89 -7.68 13.31
CA ASN A 420 14.86 -8.38 14.62
C ASN A 420 13.81 -7.84 15.59
N ASN A 421 13.43 -6.57 15.48
CA ASN A 421 12.52 -5.90 16.39
C ASN A 421 11.17 -5.55 15.76
N ALA A 422 10.99 -5.74 14.46
CA ALA A 422 9.74 -5.42 13.77
C ALA A 422 8.62 -6.39 14.19
N THR A 423 7.51 -5.84 14.68
CA THR A 423 6.38 -6.62 15.21
C THR A 423 5.20 -6.70 14.26
N PHE A 424 4.97 -5.67 13.43
CA PHE A 424 3.81 -5.57 12.53
C PHE A 424 2.48 -5.80 13.25
N ALA A 425 2.40 -5.41 14.53
CA ALA A 425 1.28 -5.78 15.41
C ALA A 425 -0.07 -5.20 14.97
N LYS A 426 -0.08 -3.99 14.37
CA LYS A 426 -1.28 -3.29 13.89
C LYS A 426 -1.47 -3.36 12.38
N THR A 427 -0.64 -4.12 11.68
CA THR A 427 -0.67 -4.17 10.22
C THR A 427 -1.87 -4.95 9.72
N LYS A 428 -2.72 -4.28 8.92
CA LYS A 428 -3.94 -4.84 8.32
C LYS A 428 -3.72 -5.34 6.89
N ASN A 429 -2.75 -4.77 6.18
CA ASN A 429 -2.46 -5.11 4.79
C ASN A 429 -0.96 -5.32 4.56
N THR A 430 -0.57 -6.53 4.16
CA THR A 430 0.81 -6.92 3.81
C THR A 430 0.91 -7.46 2.39
N GLU A 431 -0.10 -7.18 1.54
CA GLU A 431 -0.11 -7.61 0.14
C GLU A 431 1.21 -7.25 -0.55
N LYS A 432 1.86 -8.24 -1.17
CA LYS A 432 3.10 -8.07 -1.95
C LYS A 432 4.27 -7.39 -1.21
N MET A 433 4.26 -7.38 0.14
CA MET A 433 5.21 -6.61 0.97
C MET A 433 6.69 -6.87 0.62
N PHE A 434 7.08 -8.11 0.32
CA PHE A 434 8.43 -8.53 -0.09
C PHE A 434 8.44 -9.18 -1.48
N LYS A 435 7.43 -8.91 -2.31
CA LYS A 435 7.34 -9.47 -3.66
C LYS A 435 8.51 -8.97 -4.52
N ASP A 436 9.04 -9.85 -5.40
CA ASP A 436 10.12 -9.52 -6.33
C ASP A 436 11.39 -8.94 -5.65
N THR A 437 11.56 -9.14 -4.34
CA THR A 437 12.77 -8.64 -3.65
C THR A 437 14.01 -9.40 -4.11
N ASN A 438 15.06 -8.66 -4.43
CA ASN A 438 16.38 -9.21 -4.69
C ASN A 438 17.18 -9.29 -3.38
N SER A 439 16.83 -10.26 -2.55
CA SER A 439 17.48 -10.51 -1.26
C SER A 439 18.36 -11.75 -1.39
N SER A 440 19.65 -11.59 -1.47
CA SER A 440 20.59 -12.67 -1.75
C SER A 440 20.72 -13.72 -0.63
N ALA A 441 20.09 -13.54 0.55
CA ALA A 441 20.27 -14.47 1.66
C ALA A 441 19.00 -14.80 2.48
N SER A 442 18.36 -13.86 3.15
CA SER A 442 17.26 -14.20 4.05
C SER A 442 16.31 -13.06 4.40
N ILE A 443 15.03 -13.39 4.62
CA ILE A 443 14.06 -12.53 5.28
C ILE A 443 13.78 -13.13 6.67
N GLN A 444 14.15 -12.40 7.72
CA GLN A 444 14.00 -12.84 9.10
C GLN A 444 13.22 -11.82 9.91
N LEU A 445 12.07 -12.22 10.41
CA LEU A 445 11.13 -11.40 11.17
C LEU A 445 10.78 -12.13 12.48
N PRO A 446 11.72 -12.29 13.41
CA PRO A 446 11.55 -13.19 14.57
C PRO A 446 10.47 -12.74 15.56
N LYS A 447 10.11 -11.45 15.56
CA LYS A 447 9.07 -10.88 16.44
C LYS A 447 7.77 -10.51 15.73
N ALA A 448 7.68 -10.66 14.40
CA ALA A 448 6.51 -10.33 13.63
C ALA A 448 5.33 -11.24 13.98
N VAL A 449 4.17 -10.66 14.26
CA VAL A 449 2.96 -11.41 14.65
C VAL A 449 1.87 -11.40 13.58
N PHE A 450 1.69 -10.30 12.84
CA PHE A 450 0.67 -10.15 11.78
C PHE A 450 -0.76 -10.52 12.20
N GLY A 451 -1.08 -10.34 13.50
CA GLY A 451 -2.35 -10.80 14.07
C GLY A 451 -3.60 -10.09 13.52
N GLU A 452 -3.47 -8.83 13.07
CA GLU A 452 -4.56 -8.03 12.51
C GLU A 452 -4.57 -8.02 10.96
N THR A 453 -3.64 -8.74 10.32
CA THR A 453 -3.50 -8.70 8.86
C THR A 453 -4.62 -9.47 8.18
N THR A 454 -5.39 -8.81 7.32
CA THR A 454 -6.51 -9.40 6.57
C THR A 454 -6.14 -9.82 5.16
N ASN A 455 -5.09 -9.24 4.56
CA ASN A 455 -4.62 -9.56 3.21
C ASN A 455 -3.10 -9.81 3.21
N THR A 456 -2.71 -11.05 2.87
CA THR A 456 -1.31 -11.48 2.76
C THR A 456 -0.96 -11.98 1.35
N ASN A 457 -1.82 -11.68 0.36
CA ASN A 457 -1.64 -12.14 -1.03
C ASN A 457 -0.29 -11.73 -1.59
N GLY A 458 0.45 -12.70 -2.13
CA GLY A 458 1.75 -12.48 -2.74
C GLY A 458 2.82 -11.87 -1.84
N MET A 459 2.67 -11.93 -0.50
CA MET A 459 3.54 -11.22 0.47
C MET A 459 5.03 -11.42 0.20
N PHE A 460 5.45 -12.63 -0.17
CA PHE A 460 6.86 -12.99 -0.48
C PHE A 460 7.04 -13.48 -1.93
N MET A 461 6.02 -13.37 -2.76
CA MET A 461 6.00 -13.91 -4.13
C MET A 461 7.26 -13.52 -4.91
N ASN A 462 7.87 -14.50 -5.59
CA ASN A 462 9.04 -14.30 -6.46
C ASN A 462 10.25 -13.60 -5.79
N SER A 463 10.33 -13.66 -4.46
CA SER A 463 11.52 -13.19 -3.73
C SER A 463 12.68 -14.15 -3.99
N SER A 464 13.89 -13.64 -4.22
CA SER A 464 15.09 -14.45 -4.38
C SER A 464 15.65 -15.01 -3.05
N SER A 465 14.94 -14.77 -1.95
CA SER A 465 15.33 -15.22 -0.60
C SER A 465 15.34 -16.75 -0.47
N THR A 466 16.43 -17.31 0.01
CA THR A 466 16.51 -18.75 0.29
C THR A 466 16.00 -19.13 1.68
N LYS A 467 15.80 -18.14 2.56
CA LYS A 467 15.34 -18.35 3.94
C LYS A 467 14.22 -17.37 4.29
N ILE A 468 13.10 -17.92 4.81
CA ILE A 468 12.01 -17.13 5.38
C ILE A 468 11.72 -17.66 6.79
N LEU A 469 11.99 -16.81 7.80
CA LEU A 469 11.88 -17.19 9.22
C LEU A 469 10.91 -16.25 9.94
N LEU A 470 9.71 -16.75 10.22
CA LEU A 470 8.59 -16.05 10.85
C LEU A 470 8.02 -16.87 12.02
N PRO A 471 8.82 -17.20 13.05
CA PRO A 471 8.44 -18.20 14.07
C PRO A 471 7.25 -17.81 14.93
N GLN A 472 6.90 -16.50 15.03
CA GLN A 472 5.80 -15.98 15.84
C GLN A 472 4.59 -15.52 15.01
N ALA A 473 4.69 -15.49 13.68
CA ALA A 473 3.61 -15.03 12.82
C ALA A 473 2.36 -15.93 12.94
N THR A 474 1.18 -15.36 13.08
CA THR A 474 -0.08 -16.08 13.26
C THR A 474 -1.01 -16.04 12.06
N PHE A 475 -1.13 -14.91 11.36
CA PHE A 475 -2.01 -14.69 10.21
C PHE A 475 -3.48 -15.10 10.46
N ALA A 476 -3.96 -15.01 11.70
CA ALA A 476 -5.28 -15.53 12.08
C ALA A 476 -6.44 -14.81 11.36
N GLU A 477 -6.31 -13.52 11.11
CA GLU A 477 -7.33 -12.69 10.46
C GLU A 477 -7.17 -12.62 8.93
N SER A 478 -6.13 -13.23 8.37
CA SER A 478 -5.92 -13.22 6.91
C SER A 478 -7.03 -13.98 6.19
N THR A 479 -7.69 -13.32 5.24
CA THR A 479 -8.72 -13.92 4.37
C THR A 479 -8.16 -14.38 3.04
N ASP A 480 -7.08 -13.76 2.57
CA ASP A 480 -6.40 -14.10 1.33
C ASP A 480 -4.89 -14.29 1.54
N ALA A 481 -4.41 -15.51 1.34
CA ALA A 481 -3.01 -15.90 1.36
C ALA A 481 -2.53 -16.44 -0.01
N GLY A 482 -3.28 -16.15 -1.08
CA GLY A 482 -2.93 -16.56 -2.44
C GLY A 482 -1.52 -16.14 -2.83
N SER A 483 -0.77 -17.02 -3.48
CA SER A 483 0.60 -16.77 -3.97
C SER A 483 1.60 -16.28 -2.90
N MET A 484 1.28 -16.40 -1.60
CA MET A 484 2.07 -15.80 -0.52
C MET A 484 3.55 -16.19 -0.58
N PHE A 485 3.85 -17.43 -0.93
CA PHE A 485 5.21 -17.98 -1.06
C PHE A 485 5.48 -18.52 -2.47
N GLU A 486 4.82 -18.02 -3.50
CA GLU A 486 5.00 -18.48 -4.88
C GLU A 486 6.38 -18.10 -5.42
N LYS A 487 7.03 -19.03 -6.14
CA LYS A 487 8.32 -18.84 -6.84
C LYS A 487 9.47 -18.41 -5.94
N ILE A 488 9.62 -19.04 -4.79
CA ILE A 488 10.72 -18.76 -3.84
C ILE A 488 11.66 -19.97 -3.74
N PRO A 489 12.98 -19.82 -3.95
CA PRO A 489 13.95 -20.93 -3.88
C PRO A 489 14.32 -21.26 -2.42
N LEU A 490 13.34 -21.67 -1.60
CA LEU A 490 13.50 -21.89 -0.18
C LEU A 490 14.43 -23.06 0.13
N THR A 491 15.43 -22.83 0.97
CA THR A 491 16.28 -23.86 1.62
C THR A 491 15.99 -24.00 3.10
N GLU A 492 15.49 -22.95 3.73
CA GLU A 492 15.09 -22.91 5.14
C GLU A 492 13.80 -22.13 5.31
N PHE A 493 12.85 -22.70 6.03
CA PHE A 493 11.54 -22.12 6.24
C PHE A 493 11.04 -22.36 7.66
N ASN A 494 10.56 -21.33 8.35
CA ASN A 494 9.95 -21.48 9.66
C ASN A 494 8.69 -20.62 9.78
N LEU A 495 7.56 -21.30 9.87
CA LEU A 495 6.22 -20.74 10.08
C LEU A 495 5.48 -21.49 11.20
N ALA A 496 6.19 -21.82 12.28
CA ALA A 496 5.73 -22.76 13.31
C ALA A 496 4.44 -22.32 14.05
N SER A 497 4.14 -21.02 14.10
CA SER A 497 2.96 -20.47 14.80
C SER A 497 1.81 -20.11 13.88
N ALA A 498 1.96 -20.22 12.55
CA ALA A 498 0.96 -19.76 11.60
C ALA A 498 -0.28 -20.65 11.57
N THR A 499 -1.45 -20.07 11.80
CA THR A 499 -2.74 -20.77 11.87
C THR A 499 -3.61 -20.58 10.62
N PHE A 500 -3.68 -19.39 10.04
CA PHE A 500 -4.52 -19.06 8.89
C PHE A 500 -6.01 -19.44 9.07
N ALA A 501 -6.55 -19.23 10.27
CA ALA A 501 -7.87 -19.75 10.64
C ALA A 501 -9.02 -19.18 9.78
N ASN A 502 -8.93 -17.93 9.34
CA ASN A 502 -9.96 -17.23 8.56
C ASN A 502 -9.66 -17.19 7.04
N THR A 503 -8.56 -17.82 6.59
CA THR A 503 -8.16 -17.77 5.19
C THR A 503 -9.05 -18.64 4.32
N THR A 504 -9.69 -18.03 3.31
CA THR A 504 -10.53 -18.70 2.32
C THR A 504 -9.76 -19.07 1.06
N ASN A 505 -8.74 -18.28 0.69
CA ASN A 505 -7.98 -18.43 -0.54
C ASN A 505 -6.50 -18.78 -0.27
N PHE A 506 -6.09 -19.98 -0.69
CA PHE A 506 -4.71 -20.49 -0.70
C PHE A 506 -4.22 -20.81 -2.12
N ASN A 507 -4.85 -20.22 -3.15
CA ASN A 507 -4.41 -20.45 -4.53
C ASN A 507 -2.91 -20.16 -4.68
N SER A 508 -2.16 -21.09 -5.28
CA SER A 508 -0.73 -20.94 -5.56
C SER A 508 0.17 -20.65 -4.34
N PHE A 509 -0.27 -20.98 -3.13
CA PHE A 509 0.37 -20.61 -1.85
C PHE A 509 1.88 -20.90 -1.79
N PHE A 510 2.33 -22.09 -2.23
CA PHE A 510 3.72 -22.52 -2.39
C PHE A 510 4.06 -22.94 -3.81
N LYS A 511 3.36 -22.45 -4.80
CA LYS A 511 3.59 -22.81 -6.20
C LYS A 511 5.01 -22.47 -6.65
N GLU A 512 5.66 -23.40 -7.38
CA GLU A 512 7.02 -23.23 -7.92
C GLU A 512 8.06 -22.86 -6.84
N SER A 513 7.86 -23.32 -5.59
CA SER A 513 8.71 -22.94 -4.44
C SER A 513 9.41 -24.12 -3.83
N GLY A 514 10.46 -23.84 -3.06
CA GLY A 514 11.21 -24.84 -2.32
C GLY A 514 12.51 -25.23 -2.99
N ASN A 515 13.04 -26.35 -2.52
CA ASN A 515 14.29 -26.97 -2.98
C ASN A 515 14.23 -28.46 -2.61
N TYR A 516 14.86 -29.31 -3.37
CA TYR A 516 14.86 -30.77 -3.15
C TYR A 516 15.44 -31.24 -1.79
N TYR A 517 16.07 -30.35 -1.01
CA TYR A 517 16.47 -30.63 0.37
C TYR A 517 15.43 -30.22 1.42
N LEU A 518 14.39 -29.44 1.03
CA LEU A 518 13.44 -28.87 1.98
C LEU A 518 12.30 -29.84 2.29
N THR A 519 12.13 -30.18 3.57
CA THR A 519 10.87 -30.70 4.10
C THR A 519 10.08 -29.55 4.67
N LEU A 520 8.94 -29.22 4.04
CA LEU A 520 8.05 -28.16 4.48
C LEU A 520 7.22 -28.62 5.66
N LYS A 521 7.24 -27.85 6.77
CA LYS A 521 6.49 -28.15 7.99
C LYS A 521 5.52 -27.04 8.32
N LEU A 522 4.23 -27.35 8.39
CA LEU A 522 3.14 -26.43 8.70
C LEU A 522 2.27 -27.00 9.85
N PRO A 523 2.83 -27.10 11.07
CA PRO A 523 2.23 -27.88 12.16
C PRO A 523 0.94 -27.27 12.74
N LYS A 524 0.68 -25.99 12.51
CA LYS A 524 -0.51 -25.27 12.99
C LYS A 524 -1.42 -24.78 11.86
N LEU A 525 -1.14 -25.17 10.62
CA LEU A 525 -1.99 -24.79 9.50
C LEU A 525 -3.45 -25.22 9.76
N SER A 526 -4.38 -24.29 9.69
CA SER A 526 -5.81 -24.54 9.71
C SER A 526 -6.41 -24.23 8.34
N LEU A 527 -7.23 -25.15 7.84
CA LEU A 527 -8.01 -24.96 6.61
C LEU A 527 -9.50 -24.82 6.93
N ALA A 528 -9.85 -24.42 8.16
CA ALA A 528 -11.23 -24.38 8.64
C ALA A 528 -12.16 -23.51 7.78
N SER A 529 -11.65 -22.40 7.24
CA SER A 529 -12.38 -21.48 6.37
C SER A 529 -11.98 -21.61 4.91
N ALA A 530 -11.05 -22.51 4.57
CA ALA A 530 -10.51 -22.60 3.21
C ALA A 530 -11.59 -23.03 2.21
N GLU A 531 -11.65 -22.32 1.08
CA GLU A 531 -12.50 -22.62 -0.06
C GLU A 531 -11.68 -23.05 -1.27
N ASN A 532 -10.55 -22.37 -1.50
CA ASN A 532 -9.72 -22.55 -2.69
C ASN A 532 -8.30 -22.98 -2.34
N LEU A 533 -7.93 -24.22 -2.67
CA LEU A 533 -6.58 -24.80 -2.54
C LEU A 533 -5.92 -25.05 -3.90
N SER A 534 -6.46 -24.46 -5.00
CA SER A 534 -5.97 -24.72 -6.35
C SER A 534 -4.50 -24.34 -6.46
N GLN A 535 -3.68 -25.19 -7.09
CA GLN A 535 -2.26 -25.01 -7.32
C GLN A 535 -1.42 -24.77 -6.05
N MET A 536 -1.94 -25.06 -4.85
CA MET A 536 -1.31 -24.70 -3.55
C MET A 536 0.17 -25.08 -3.46
N PHE A 537 0.56 -26.25 -3.99
CA PHE A 537 1.92 -26.76 -4.06
C PHE A 537 2.37 -27.08 -5.49
N SER A 538 1.64 -26.64 -6.51
CA SER A 538 1.95 -26.96 -7.92
C SER A 538 3.38 -26.58 -8.26
N LYS A 539 4.13 -27.52 -8.92
CA LYS A 539 5.54 -27.36 -9.30
C LYS A 539 6.49 -27.05 -8.14
N SER A 540 6.06 -27.33 -6.90
CA SER A 540 6.90 -27.11 -5.74
C SER A 540 8.06 -28.12 -5.74
N GLU A 541 9.28 -27.65 -5.48
CA GLU A 541 10.51 -28.47 -5.47
C GLU A 541 10.84 -29.07 -4.10
N ILE A 542 9.88 -29.15 -3.19
CA ILE A 542 10.08 -29.75 -1.85
C ILE A 542 10.21 -31.27 -1.91
N SER A 543 11.05 -31.86 -1.04
CA SER A 543 11.22 -33.31 -0.91
C SER A 543 10.23 -33.96 0.06
N GLY A 544 9.64 -33.20 0.96
CA GLY A 544 8.67 -33.70 1.93
C GLY A 544 7.70 -32.60 2.38
N LEU A 545 6.53 -33.03 2.83
CA LEU A 545 5.49 -32.15 3.35
C LEU A 545 4.93 -32.75 4.65
N THR A 546 4.96 -31.95 5.74
CA THR A 546 4.30 -32.28 7.00
C THR A 546 3.25 -31.23 7.29
N LEU A 547 2.00 -31.62 7.22
CA LEU A 547 0.85 -30.81 7.57
C LEU A 547 0.47 -31.05 9.04
N ASN A 548 -0.51 -30.29 9.55
CA ASN A 548 -1.03 -30.46 10.90
C ASN A 548 -1.54 -31.90 11.11
N GLU A 549 -1.17 -32.51 12.26
CA GLU A 549 -1.60 -33.84 12.63
C GLU A 549 -3.03 -33.89 13.18
N THR A 550 -3.63 -32.78 13.51
CA THR A 550 -5.04 -32.67 13.92
C THR A 550 -5.93 -32.34 12.72
N SER A 551 -7.25 -32.50 12.84
CA SER A 551 -8.20 -32.16 11.78
C SER A 551 -8.00 -30.69 11.33
N MET A 552 -7.71 -30.49 10.05
CA MET A 552 -7.37 -29.18 9.47
C MET A 552 -8.53 -28.53 8.73
N GLY A 553 -9.59 -29.26 8.40
CA GLY A 553 -10.58 -28.76 7.47
C GLY A 553 -11.92 -28.41 8.08
N GLY A 554 -12.53 -27.34 7.55
CA GLY A 554 -13.97 -27.12 7.57
C GLY A 554 -14.59 -27.61 6.27
N ASN A 555 -15.92 -27.78 6.23
CA ASN A 555 -16.65 -28.27 5.07
C ASN A 555 -16.83 -27.23 3.96
N HIS A 556 -15.82 -26.39 3.69
CA HIS A 556 -15.91 -25.26 2.77
C HIS A 556 -15.01 -25.41 1.54
N ILE A 557 -14.08 -26.36 1.53
CA ILE A 557 -13.16 -26.55 0.39
C ILE A 557 -13.94 -27.01 -0.83
N THR A 558 -13.95 -26.20 -1.89
CA THR A 558 -14.64 -26.50 -3.17
C THR A 558 -13.66 -26.75 -4.31
N ASN A 559 -12.42 -26.23 -4.25
CA ASN A 559 -11.45 -26.31 -5.33
C ASN A 559 -10.09 -26.81 -4.86
N MET A 560 -9.67 -28.00 -5.37
CA MET A 560 -8.37 -28.59 -5.15
C MET A 560 -7.62 -28.88 -6.49
N SER A 561 -8.02 -28.20 -7.58
CA SER A 561 -7.42 -28.44 -8.89
C SER A 561 -5.92 -28.15 -8.90
N SER A 562 -5.14 -29.04 -9.55
CA SER A 562 -3.69 -28.92 -9.70
C SER A 562 -2.90 -28.75 -8.39
N MET A 563 -3.47 -29.10 -7.24
CA MET A 563 -2.91 -28.79 -5.91
C MET A 563 -1.45 -29.27 -5.75
N PHE A 564 -1.10 -30.45 -6.29
CA PHE A 564 0.27 -31.02 -6.28
C PHE A 564 0.81 -31.27 -7.68
N GLN A 565 0.21 -30.66 -8.72
CA GLN A 565 0.64 -30.89 -10.10
C GLN A 565 2.14 -30.60 -10.27
N ASP A 566 2.84 -31.49 -11.01
CA ASP A 566 4.26 -31.32 -11.41
C ASP A 566 5.24 -31.17 -10.22
N CYS A 567 4.97 -31.76 -9.03
CA CYS A 567 5.91 -31.76 -7.90
C CYS A 567 7.01 -32.83 -8.11
N PRO A 568 8.26 -32.45 -8.42
CA PRO A 568 9.26 -33.37 -8.94
C PRO A 568 9.95 -34.22 -7.87
N TYR A 569 9.88 -33.88 -6.57
CA TYR A 569 10.70 -34.53 -5.53
C TYR A 569 9.90 -35.13 -4.38
N LEU A 570 8.59 -34.91 -4.29
CA LEU A 570 7.75 -35.53 -3.27
C LEU A 570 7.73 -37.05 -3.43
N THR A 571 7.85 -37.77 -2.32
CA THR A 571 7.80 -39.24 -2.29
C THR A 571 6.50 -39.79 -1.69
N GLU A 572 5.85 -39.01 -0.86
CA GLU A 572 4.55 -39.32 -0.23
C GLU A 572 3.71 -38.06 -0.06
N ILE A 573 2.39 -38.20 -0.20
CA ILE A 573 1.42 -37.16 0.09
C ILE A 573 0.36 -37.70 1.03
N ASN A 574 0.24 -37.10 2.23
CA ASN A 574 -0.75 -37.52 3.23
C ASN A 574 -1.73 -36.37 3.51
N LEU A 575 -2.99 -36.56 3.08
CA LEU A 575 -4.09 -35.59 3.28
C LEU A 575 -5.17 -36.12 4.23
N HIS A 576 -4.88 -37.19 4.98
CA HIS A 576 -5.86 -37.88 5.84
C HIS A 576 -6.64 -36.92 6.75
N ASN A 577 -5.97 -35.93 7.32
CA ASN A 577 -6.54 -34.99 8.29
C ASN A 577 -7.30 -33.81 7.64
N ILE A 578 -7.38 -33.75 6.31
CA ILE A 578 -8.19 -32.77 5.59
C ILE A 578 -9.63 -33.27 5.49
N SER A 579 -10.60 -32.40 5.79
CA SER A 579 -12.01 -32.61 5.46
C SER A 579 -12.43 -31.62 4.38
N THR A 580 -13.17 -32.09 3.38
CA THR A 580 -13.65 -31.23 2.29
C THR A 580 -15.14 -30.99 2.37
N GLY A 581 -15.60 -29.83 1.89
CA GLY A 581 -16.98 -29.57 1.50
C GLY A 581 -17.31 -30.28 0.19
N PRO A 582 -18.46 -29.95 -0.43
CA PRO A 582 -18.78 -30.44 -1.76
C PRO A 582 -17.81 -29.86 -2.78
N LEU A 583 -16.82 -30.68 -3.17
CA LEU A 583 -15.83 -30.28 -4.17
C LEU A 583 -16.47 -30.05 -5.54
N GLU A 584 -16.06 -29.00 -6.23
CA GLU A 584 -16.46 -28.69 -7.61
C GLU A 584 -15.46 -29.24 -8.62
N THR A 585 -14.16 -29.22 -8.27
CA THR A 585 -13.10 -29.72 -9.16
C THR A 585 -11.88 -30.23 -8.39
N VAL A 586 -11.30 -31.30 -8.94
CA VAL A 586 -10.01 -31.91 -8.55
C VAL A 586 -9.13 -32.15 -9.78
N ALA A 587 -9.45 -31.51 -10.92
CA ALA A 587 -8.72 -31.71 -12.18
C ALA A 587 -7.21 -31.52 -11.97
N SER A 588 -6.41 -32.48 -12.48
CA SER A 588 -4.94 -32.48 -12.39
C SER A 588 -4.35 -32.42 -10.96
N MET A 589 -5.13 -32.72 -9.91
CA MET A 589 -4.72 -32.54 -8.50
C MET A 589 -3.37 -33.20 -8.17
N PHE A 590 -3.14 -34.42 -8.68
CA PHE A 590 -1.93 -35.21 -8.48
C PHE A 590 -1.22 -35.57 -9.80
N LYS A 591 -1.37 -34.74 -10.80
CA LYS A 591 -0.78 -34.95 -12.13
C LYS A 591 0.74 -34.85 -12.08
N HIS A 592 1.44 -35.81 -12.76
CA HIS A 592 2.88 -35.80 -13.02
C HIS A 592 3.72 -35.69 -11.72
N LEU A 593 3.60 -36.74 -10.89
CA LEU A 593 4.35 -36.90 -9.64
C LEU A 593 5.37 -38.07 -9.81
N PRO A 594 6.54 -37.82 -10.37
CA PRO A 594 7.45 -38.88 -10.87
C PRO A 594 8.07 -39.74 -9.76
N TYR A 595 8.10 -39.29 -8.50
CA TYR A 595 8.69 -39.99 -7.39
C TYR A 595 7.70 -40.38 -6.27
N VAL A 596 6.45 -39.93 -6.31
CA VAL A 596 5.44 -40.27 -5.31
C VAL A 596 5.10 -41.75 -5.40
N GLN A 597 5.23 -42.47 -4.27
CA GLN A 597 4.90 -43.86 -4.16
C GLN A 597 3.57 -44.11 -3.44
N LYS A 598 3.18 -43.20 -2.54
CA LYS A 598 1.97 -43.31 -1.74
C LYS A 598 1.21 -41.98 -1.69
N ILE A 599 -0.11 -42.03 -1.90
CA ILE A 599 -1.05 -40.93 -1.68
C ILE A 599 -2.12 -41.41 -0.72
N THR A 600 -2.34 -40.68 0.38
CA THR A 600 -3.48 -40.86 1.27
C THR A 600 -4.46 -39.71 1.04
N LEU A 601 -5.62 -40.03 0.49
CA LEU A 601 -6.69 -39.05 0.25
C LEU A 601 -7.33 -38.59 1.57
N PRO A 602 -8.05 -37.45 1.60
CA PRO A 602 -8.79 -36.99 2.76
C PRO A 602 -9.71 -38.07 3.34
N SER A 603 -9.78 -38.16 4.68
CA SER A 603 -10.71 -39.10 5.35
C SER A 603 -12.18 -38.74 5.07
N VAL A 604 -12.47 -37.44 4.91
CA VAL A 604 -13.74 -36.90 4.40
C VAL A 604 -13.47 -36.20 3.06
N PHE A 605 -13.63 -36.93 1.97
CA PHE A 605 -13.40 -36.48 0.60
C PHE A 605 -14.72 -36.48 -0.14
N ASN A 606 -15.45 -35.35 -0.10
CA ASN A 606 -16.75 -35.22 -0.70
C ASN A 606 -16.67 -34.88 -2.20
N THR A 607 -16.66 -35.92 -3.03
CA THR A 607 -16.53 -35.82 -4.49
C THR A 607 -17.87 -35.90 -5.24
N ALA A 608 -18.98 -35.95 -4.53
CA ALA A 608 -20.29 -36.22 -5.14
C ALA A 608 -20.77 -35.12 -6.14
N ALA A 609 -20.28 -33.89 -5.99
CA ALA A 609 -20.61 -32.76 -6.87
C ALA A 609 -19.59 -32.53 -8.00
N ILE A 610 -18.46 -33.27 -8.01
CA ILE A 610 -17.38 -33.02 -8.98
C ILE A 610 -17.85 -33.42 -10.38
N THR A 611 -17.70 -32.48 -11.32
CA THR A 611 -17.98 -32.72 -12.74
C THR A 611 -16.73 -33.01 -13.56
N ASP A 612 -15.54 -32.58 -13.09
CA ASP A 612 -14.29 -32.73 -13.83
C ASP A 612 -13.20 -33.42 -12.97
N PHE A 613 -12.91 -34.69 -13.33
CA PHE A 613 -11.80 -35.49 -12.80
C PHE A 613 -10.63 -35.60 -13.77
N SER A 614 -10.57 -34.75 -14.82
CA SER A 614 -9.59 -34.88 -15.86
C SER A 614 -8.15 -34.83 -15.28
N SER A 615 -7.33 -35.78 -15.72
CA SER A 615 -5.92 -35.90 -15.32
C SER A 615 -5.67 -36.01 -13.80
N PHE A 616 -6.63 -36.42 -13.00
CA PHE A 616 -6.58 -36.41 -11.53
C PHE A 616 -5.29 -37.00 -10.95
N LEU A 617 -4.84 -38.18 -11.45
CA LEU A 617 -3.61 -38.88 -11.05
C LEU A 617 -2.64 -39.10 -12.23
N SER A 618 -2.84 -38.44 -13.36
CA SER A 618 -2.10 -38.67 -14.60
C SER A 618 -0.58 -38.61 -14.43
N ASP A 619 0.15 -39.55 -15.07
CA ASP A 619 1.61 -39.58 -15.17
C ASP A 619 2.37 -39.71 -13.83
N SER A 620 1.77 -40.16 -12.78
CA SER A 620 2.43 -40.45 -11.48
C SER A 620 2.99 -41.88 -11.49
N THR A 621 4.00 -42.10 -12.31
CA THR A 621 4.46 -43.45 -12.74
C THR A 621 5.09 -44.34 -11.65
N LYS A 622 5.43 -43.79 -10.47
CA LYS A 622 5.98 -44.55 -9.33
C LYS A 622 4.92 -44.84 -8.27
N LEU A 623 3.69 -44.32 -8.43
CA LEU A 623 2.61 -44.52 -7.48
C LEU A 623 2.23 -45.99 -7.38
N THR A 624 2.30 -46.54 -6.16
CA THR A 624 1.94 -47.94 -5.83
C THR A 624 0.71 -48.01 -4.93
N THR A 625 0.46 -46.99 -4.12
CA THR A 625 -0.58 -47.01 -3.09
C THR A 625 -1.44 -45.77 -3.10
N LEU A 626 -2.74 -45.96 -3.22
CA LEU A 626 -3.77 -44.91 -3.12
C LEU A 626 -4.73 -45.30 -1.98
N GLU A 627 -4.53 -44.70 -0.80
CA GLU A 627 -5.43 -44.94 0.35
C GLU A 627 -6.67 -44.08 0.30
N ASN A 628 -7.79 -44.60 0.82
CA ASN A 628 -9.11 -43.96 0.79
C ASN A 628 -9.69 -43.79 -0.63
N SER A 629 -9.28 -44.61 -1.60
CA SER A 629 -9.82 -44.54 -2.97
C SER A 629 -11.31 -44.81 -3.05
N ASP A 630 -11.92 -45.52 -2.06
CA ASP A 630 -13.34 -45.73 -1.88
C ASP A 630 -14.16 -44.42 -1.70
N LYS A 631 -13.50 -43.32 -1.38
CA LYS A 631 -14.12 -41.99 -1.24
C LYS A 631 -14.31 -41.28 -2.58
N ILE A 632 -13.71 -41.76 -3.66
CA ILE A 632 -13.90 -41.18 -4.99
C ILE A 632 -15.26 -41.62 -5.55
N LYS A 633 -16.17 -40.67 -5.72
CA LYS A 633 -17.50 -40.89 -6.30
C LYS A 633 -17.64 -40.14 -7.63
N LEU A 634 -18.03 -40.83 -8.70
CA LEU A 634 -18.11 -40.28 -10.05
C LEU A 634 -19.57 -39.98 -10.50
N ASN A 635 -20.51 -39.97 -9.56
CA ASN A 635 -21.96 -39.85 -9.88
C ASN A 635 -22.30 -38.57 -10.68
N SER A 636 -21.61 -37.45 -10.40
CA SER A 636 -21.80 -36.19 -11.13
C SER A 636 -20.73 -35.93 -12.21
N ALA A 637 -19.75 -36.82 -12.33
CA ALA A 637 -18.66 -36.64 -13.27
C ALA A 637 -19.16 -36.57 -14.72
N ILE A 638 -18.69 -35.57 -15.45
CA ILE A 638 -18.90 -35.38 -16.89
C ILE A 638 -17.62 -35.79 -17.64
N SER A 639 -16.45 -35.40 -17.12
CA SER A 639 -15.16 -35.78 -17.67
C SER A 639 -14.33 -36.60 -16.69
N THR A 640 -13.83 -37.74 -17.12
CA THR A 640 -12.83 -38.58 -16.47
C THR A 640 -11.60 -38.79 -17.40
N SER A 641 -11.46 -37.92 -18.41
CA SER A 641 -10.37 -37.99 -19.37
C SER A 641 -9.01 -37.99 -18.67
N HIS A 642 -8.15 -38.96 -19.00
CA HIS A 642 -6.81 -39.14 -18.40
C HIS A 642 -6.80 -39.30 -16.86
N MET A 643 -7.89 -39.62 -16.21
CA MET A 643 -8.02 -39.65 -14.75
C MET A 643 -6.93 -40.51 -14.07
N PHE A 644 -6.66 -41.69 -14.60
CA PHE A 644 -5.61 -42.64 -14.14
C PHE A 644 -4.56 -42.88 -15.24
N TYR A 645 -4.35 -41.94 -16.13
CA TYR A 645 -3.44 -42.08 -17.26
C TYR A 645 -1.99 -42.40 -16.81
N ASN A 646 -1.40 -43.47 -17.38
CA ASN A 646 0.02 -43.84 -17.23
C ASN A 646 0.46 -44.10 -15.77
N LEU A 647 -0.26 -45.01 -15.07
CA LEU A 647 0.04 -45.45 -13.70
C LEU A 647 0.40 -46.95 -13.67
N PRO A 648 1.56 -47.36 -14.19
CA PRO A 648 1.87 -48.75 -14.44
C PRO A 648 2.04 -49.58 -13.15
N LEU A 649 2.28 -48.94 -12.00
CA LEU A 649 2.52 -49.64 -10.71
C LEU A 649 1.29 -49.63 -9.79
N LEU A 650 0.34 -48.72 -9.95
CA LEU A 650 -0.86 -48.64 -9.15
C LEU A 650 -1.85 -49.76 -9.51
N ASP A 651 -2.27 -50.55 -8.54
CA ASP A 651 -3.33 -51.55 -8.72
C ASP A 651 -4.70 -50.91 -8.53
N LEU A 652 -5.53 -50.88 -9.57
CA LEU A 652 -6.85 -50.25 -9.58
C LEU A 652 -7.98 -51.26 -9.26
N LYS A 653 -7.69 -52.49 -8.86
CA LYS A 653 -8.66 -53.54 -8.58
C LYS A 653 -9.83 -52.99 -7.71
N ASP A 654 -9.50 -52.53 -6.49
CA ASP A 654 -10.50 -52.11 -5.51
C ASP A 654 -11.31 -50.90 -6.00
N PHE A 655 -10.72 -50.01 -6.77
CA PHE A 655 -11.41 -48.85 -7.38
C PHE A 655 -12.41 -49.32 -8.46
N ILE A 656 -11.97 -50.21 -9.37
CA ILE A 656 -12.80 -50.67 -10.50
C ILE A 656 -13.98 -51.51 -9.99
N GLU A 657 -13.78 -52.35 -8.98
CA GLU A 657 -14.88 -53.14 -8.41
C GLU A 657 -16.01 -52.30 -7.81
N HIS A 658 -15.70 -51.09 -7.34
CA HIS A 658 -16.66 -50.21 -6.65
C HIS A 658 -16.98 -48.91 -7.41
N ILE A 659 -16.60 -48.81 -8.68
CA ILE A 659 -16.87 -47.62 -9.50
C ILE A 659 -18.36 -47.40 -9.73
N GLU A 660 -18.82 -46.20 -9.45
CA GLU A 660 -20.18 -45.73 -9.69
C GLU A 660 -20.15 -44.46 -10.53
N SER A 661 -20.93 -44.41 -11.61
CA SER A 661 -21.06 -43.23 -12.48
C SER A 661 -22.41 -43.16 -13.11
N GLU A 662 -22.85 -41.97 -13.53
CA GLU A 662 -24.13 -41.75 -14.22
C GLU A 662 -23.98 -40.88 -15.45
N ASN A 663 -23.17 -39.81 -15.39
CA ASN A 663 -23.22 -38.70 -16.33
C ASN A 663 -21.94 -38.55 -17.20
N ILE A 664 -21.00 -39.49 -17.15
CA ILE A 664 -19.73 -39.37 -17.87
C ILE A 664 -20.00 -39.30 -19.37
N THR A 665 -19.44 -38.27 -20.04
CA THR A 665 -19.48 -38.11 -21.49
C THR A 665 -18.12 -38.33 -22.13
N ASP A 666 -17.04 -38.05 -21.41
CA ASP A 666 -15.65 -38.26 -21.86
C ASP A 666 -14.85 -39.15 -20.87
N ALA A 667 -14.53 -40.36 -21.33
CA ALA A 667 -13.69 -41.32 -20.61
C ALA A 667 -12.41 -41.63 -21.38
N SER A 668 -11.99 -40.74 -22.29
CA SER A 668 -10.76 -40.92 -23.07
C SER A 668 -9.54 -41.08 -22.18
N TYR A 669 -8.74 -42.10 -22.48
CA TYR A 669 -7.49 -42.41 -21.76
C TYR A 669 -7.64 -42.69 -20.24
N MET A 670 -8.88 -42.92 -19.74
CA MET A 670 -9.16 -43.02 -18.28
C MET A 670 -8.28 -44.05 -17.57
N PHE A 671 -8.06 -45.22 -18.18
CA PHE A 671 -7.25 -46.32 -17.64
C PHE A 671 -6.02 -46.63 -18.53
N TYR A 672 -5.56 -45.67 -19.30
CA TYR A 672 -4.42 -45.82 -20.20
C TYR A 672 -3.15 -46.22 -19.44
N ARG A 673 -2.51 -47.37 -19.84
CA ARG A 673 -1.31 -47.95 -19.20
C ARG A 673 -1.40 -48.08 -17.68
N THR A 674 -2.53 -48.53 -17.19
CA THR A 674 -2.75 -48.88 -15.78
C THR A 674 -2.86 -50.40 -15.62
N LYS A 675 -3.07 -50.87 -14.37
CA LYS A 675 -3.23 -52.31 -14.13
C LYS A 675 -4.33 -52.64 -13.12
N SER A 676 -4.78 -53.91 -13.18
CA SER A 676 -5.52 -54.60 -12.13
C SER A 676 -4.89 -56.01 -11.94
N SER A 677 -4.52 -56.32 -10.68
CA SER A 677 -3.88 -57.62 -10.33
C SER A 677 -4.86 -58.81 -10.46
N GLN A 678 -6.16 -58.55 -10.61
CA GLN A 678 -7.20 -59.58 -10.79
C GLN A 678 -8.00 -59.35 -12.05
N ASN A 679 -8.92 -60.29 -12.36
CA ASN A 679 -9.86 -60.15 -13.44
C ASN A 679 -10.63 -58.83 -13.33
N THR A 680 -10.58 -58.00 -14.36
CA THR A 680 -11.27 -56.75 -14.39
C THR A 680 -12.69 -56.98 -14.97
N ILE A 681 -13.69 -56.91 -14.11
CA ILE A 681 -15.11 -57.00 -14.46
C ILE A 681 -15.70 -55.61 -14.16
N LEU A 682 -16.12 -54.89 -15.19
CA LEU A 682 -16.75 -53.58 -14.97
C LEU A 682 -18.15 -53.76 -14.35
N PRO A 683 -18.44 -53.13 -13.19
CA PRO A 683 -19.69 -53.32 -12.49
C PRO A 683 -20.85 -52.62 -13.23
N THR A 684 -22.07 -53.09 -13.00
CA THR A 684 -23.28 -52.48 -13.56
C THR A 684 -23.57 -51.07 -13.05
N THR A 685 -22.91 -50.65 -11.98
CA THR A 685 -22.97 -49.29 -11.42
C THR A 685 -22.13 -48.29 -12.23
N PHE A 686 -21.19 -48.76 -13.04
CA PHE A 686 -20.44 -47.92 -13.99
C PHE A 686 -21.30 -47.73 -15.26
N LYS A 687 -22.15 -46.70 -15.28
CA LYS A 687 -23.00 -46.38 -16.42
C LYS A 687 -22.21 -45.74 -17.54
N THR A 688 -22.27 -46.33 -18.74
CA THR A 688 -21.50 -45.87 -19.91
C THR A 688 -22.39 -45.38 -21.05
N HIS A 689 -23.71 -45.38 -20.91
CA HIS A 689 -24.66 -45.00 -21.95
C HIS A 689 -24.53 -43.56 -22.45
N ASN A 690 -24.02 -42.65 -21.62
CA ASN A 690 -23.78 -41.24 -21.98
C ASN A 690 -22.34 -40.98 -22.54
N ILE A 691 -21.44 -41.93 -22.46
CA ILE A 691 -20.07 -41.74 -22.90
C ILE A 691 -20.04 -41.64 -24.43
N SER A 692 -19.58 -40.47 -24.93
CA SER A 692 -19.41 -40.22 -26.37
C SER A 692 -17.98 -40.50 -26.81
N ASN A 693 -16.98 -40.26 -25.94
CA ASN A 693 -15.55 -40.43 -26.22
C ASN A 693 -14.93 -41.53 -25.35
N MET A 694 -14.58 -42.66 -25.97
CA MET A 694 -13.85 -43.78 -25.33
C MET A 694 -12.45 -43.98 -25.93
N GLN A 695 -11.89 -42.97 -26.58
CA GLN A 695 -10.57 -43.04 -27.19
C GLN A 695 -9.50 -43.52 -26.16
N SER A 696 -8.76 -44.60 -26.52
CA SER A 696 -7.68 -45.15 -25.71
C SER A 696 -8.00 -45.48 -24.25
N MET A 697 -9.27 -45.63 -23.90
CA MET A 697 -9.76 -45.80 -22.51
C MET A 697 -9.02 -46.92 -21.73
N PHE A 698 -8.77 -48.08 -22.37
CA PHE A 698 -8.01 -49.20 -21.82
C PHE A 698 -6.71 -49.49 -22.56
N SER A 699 -6.19 -48.54 -23.38
CA SER A 699 -4.99 -48.77 -24.15
C SER A 699 -3.78 -49.03 -23.25
N GLY A 700 -3.07 -50.16 -23.45
CA GLY A 700 -1.97 -50.60 -22.59
C GLY A 700 -2.36 -51.04 -21.19
N PHE A 701 -3.64 -51.31 -20.92
CA PHE A 701 -4.14 -51.81 -19.64
C PHE A 701 -3.62 -53.24 -19.36
N ARG A 702 -3.24 -53.54 -18.09
CA ARG A 702 -2.72 -54.84 -17.69
C ARG A 702 -3.70 -55.53 -16.75
N THR A 703 -4.18 -56.71 -17.11
CA THR A 703 -5.16 -57.46 -16.33
C THR A 703 -5.16 -58.95 -16.77
N PRO A 704 -5.47 -59.91 -15.87
CA PRO A 704 -5.64 -61.31 -16.31
C PRO A 704 -6.84 -61.50 -17.26
N LEU A 705 -7.91 -60.75 -17.08
CA LEU A 705 -9.13 -60.79 -17.91
C LEU A 705 -9.73 -59.37 -17.95
N LEU A 706 -10.24 -58.94 -19.10
CA LEU A 706 -11.04 -57.71 -19.22
C LEU A 706 -12.49 -58.07 -19.65
N ASP A 707 -13.42 -57.90 -18.72
CA ASP A 707 -14.87 -58.11 -18.96
C ASP A 707 -15.59 -56.74 -19.01
N ILE A 708 -15.98 -56.34 -20.22
CA ILE A 708 -16.73 -55.13 -20.52
C ILE A 708 -18.19 -55.44 -20.89
N SER A 709 -18.68 -56.64 -20.50
CA SER A 709 -20.01 -57.10 -20.86
C SER A 709 -21.15 -56.21 -20.33
N ASN A 710 -20.90 -55.40 -19.30
CA ASN A 710 -21.82 -54.46 -18.71
C ASN A 710 -21.82 -53.07 -19.37
N MET A 711 -20.91 -52.79 -20.31
CA MET A 711 -20.84 -51.49 -20.98
C MET A 711 -21.98 -51.30 -22.00
N GLN A 712 -22.42 -50.06 -22.11
CA GLN A 712 -23.37 -49.52 -23.06
C GLN A 712 -22.67 -48.56 -24.03
N PHE A 713 -23.07 -48.54 -25.31
CA PHE A 713 -22.39 -47.80 -26.36
C PHE A 713 -23.30 -46.83 -27.12
N ASP A 714 -24.49 -46.57 -26.60
CA ASP A 714 -25.54 -45.82 -27.31
C ASP A 714 -25.14 -44.40 -27.75
N SER A 715 -24.28 -43.73 -26.98
CA SER A 715 -23.82 -42.34 -27.26
C SER A 715 -22.46 -42.29 -27.90
N VAL A 716 -21.74 -43.41 -28.03
CA VAL A 716 -20.31 -43.42 -28.39
C VAL A 716 -20.12 -42.96 -29.86
N THR A 717 -19.21 -42.01 -30.04
CA THR A 717 -18.77 -41.46 -31.36
C THR A 717 -17.40 -42.00 -31.80
N THR A 718 -16.51 -42.28 -30.80
CA THR A 718 -15.18 -42.83 -31.09
C THR A 718 -14.73 -43.85 -30.03
N MET A 719 -14.14 -44.93 -30.53
CA MET A 719 -13.45 -45.97 -29.75
C MET A 719 -12.03 -46.17 -30.28
N GLU A 720 -11.41 -45.12 -30.84
CA GLU A 720 -10.05 -45.20 -31.40
C GLU A 720 -9.08 -45.73 -30.35
N GLU A 721 -8.32 -46.78 -30.71
CA GLU A 721 -7.31 -47.41 -29.85
C GLU A 721 -7.84 -47.85 -28.48
N MET A 722 -9.16 -47.89 -28.22
CA MET A 722 -9.76 -48.15 -26.89
C MET A 722 -9.17 -49.37 -26.20
N LEU A 723 -8.92 -50.44 -26.91
CA LEU A 723 -8.38 -51.72 -26.43
C LEU A 723 -6.97 -52.03 -26.95
N SER A 724 -6.25 -51.00 -27.46
CA SER A 724 -4.90 -51.16 -28.00
C SER A 724 -3.91 -51.65 -26.96
N GLY A 725 -3.04 -52.63 -27.32
CA GLY A 725 -1.88 -53.08 -26.50
C GLY A 725 -2.22 -53.59 -25.10
N ILE A 726 -3.42 -54.15 -24.89
CA ILE A 726 -3.81 -54.78 -23.61
C ILE A 726 -2.82 -55.93 -23.30
N THR A 727 -2.34 -55.96 -22.04
CA THR A 727 -1.41 -57.02 -21.61
C THR A 727 -2.13 -57.91 -20.59
N PHE A 728 -2.20 -59.23 -20.91
CA PHE A 728 -2.81 -60.24 -20.02
C PHE A 728 -1.70 -60.95 -19.20
N ASP A 729 -1.34 -60.40 -18.05
CA ASP A 729 -0.36 -60.95 -17.14
C ASP A 729 -1.08 -61.66 -15.97
N SER A 730 -0.83 -62.98 -15.83
CA SER A 730 -1.10 -63.67 -14.56
C SER A 730 0.16 -63.59 -13.69
N TYR A 731 0.12 -62.86 -12.60
CA TYR A 731 1.29 -62.59 -11.70
C TYR A 731 1.69 -63.77 -10.81
N GLU A 732 0.93 -64.85 -10.76
CA GLU A 732 1.25 -66.06 -10.01
C GLU A 732 0.95 -67.29 -10.88
N ILE A 733 1.90 -67.69 -11.72
CA ILE A 733 1.91 -69.03 -12.25
C ILE A 733 3.15 -69.73 -11.73
N SER A 734 2.97 -70.59 -10.71
CA SER A 734 3.81 -71.72 -10.49
C SER A 734 3.90 -72.52 -11.80
N LEU A 735 5.09 -72.91 -12.23
CA LEU A 735 5.34 -73.61 -13.51
C LEU A 735 4.61 -74.92 -13.69
N ASP A 736 3.74 -75.32 -12.73
CA ASP A 736 3.05 -76.62 -12.67
C ASP A 736 1.54 -76.55 -12.93
N ASP A 737 0.92 -75.36 -13.09
CA ASP A 737 -0.52 -75.24 -13.36
C ASP A 737 -0.80 -74.57 -14.70
N TYR A 738 -0.53 -75.29 -15.79
CA TYR A 738 -0.90 -74.94 -17.18
C TYR A 738 -2.43 -75.07 -17.43
N ASN A 739 -3.26 -74.34 -16.67
CA ASN A 739 -4.65 -74.17 -17.08
C ASN A 739 -4.79 -72.82 -17.81
N TYR A 740 -4.58 -72.83 -19.13
CA TYR A 740 -4.76 -71.72 -20.01
C TYR A 740 -6.23 -71.27 -19.96
N SER A 741 -6.60 -70.38 -19.05
CA SER A 741 -7.84 -69.55 -19.30
C SER A 741 -7.52 -68.64 -20.46
N ALA A 742 -8.28 -68.77 -21.52
CA ALA A 742 -8.07 -68.01 -22.74
C ALA A 742 -8.01 -66.52 -22.46
N LYS A 743 -6.89 -65.90 -22.79
CA LYS A 743 -6.65 -64.43 -22.70
C LYS A 743 -7.61 -63.75 -23.68
N GLN A 744 -8.67 -63.17 -23.16
CA GLN A 744 -9.81 -62.66 -23.95
C GLN A 744 -10.43 -61.39 -23.36
N ILE A 745 -11.06 -60.63 -24.23
CA ILE A 745 -11.95 -59.51 -23.87
C ILE A 745 -13.36 -60.03 -23.99
N ILE A 746 -14.14 -59.85 -22.92
CA ILE A 746 -15.55 -60.26 -22.89
C ILE A 746 -16.43 -59.04 -23.21
N TRP A 747 -17.13 -59.07 -24.32
CA TRP A 747 -18.03 -58.04 -24.79
C TRP A 747 -19.50 -58.33 -24.32
N PRO A 748 -20.41 -57.32 -24.38
CA PRO A 748 -21.83 -57.53 -24.20
C PRO A 748 -22.36 -58.61 -25.14
N THR A 749 -23.33 -59.39 -24.64
CA THR A 749 -24.00 -60.42 -25.46
C THR A 749 -25.06 -59.78 -26.36
N GLY A 750 -25.22 -60.34 -27.59
CA GLY A 750 -26.22 -59.84 -28.58
C GLY A 750 -25.64 -58.76 -29.49
N THR A 751 -26.54 -57.94 -30.04
CA THR A 751 -26.16 -56.85 -30.95
C THR A 751 -25.94 -55.57 -30.09
N ILE A 752 -24.76 -55.04 -30.13
CA ILE A 752 -24.40 -53.78 -29.48
C ILE A 752 -24.94 -52.60 -30.29
N ASN A 753 -25.70 -51.71 -29.65
CA ASN A 753 -26.20 -50.52 -30.29
C ASN A 753 -25.18 -49.41 -30.16
N ALA A 754 -24.59 -48.91 -31.27
CA ALA A 754 -23.61 -47.82 -31.33
C ALA A 754 -23.91 -46.92 -32.56
N PRO A 755 -25.13 -46.31 -32.62
CA PRO A 755 -25.61 -45.65 -33.83
C PRO A 755 -24.81 -44.41 -34.22
N ASN A 756 -24.03 -43.82 -33.30
CA ASN A 756 -23.23 -42.60 -33.49
C ASN A 756 -21.73 -42.89 -33.70
N LEU A 757 -21.32 -44.17 -33.72
CA LEU A 757 -19.92 -44.56 -33.77
C LEU A 757 -19.34 -44.31 -35.15
N VAL A 758 -18.33 -43.43 -35.28
CA VAL A 758 -17.69 -43.03 -36.53
C VAL A 758 -16.37 -43.78 -36.74
N SER A 759 -15.60 -44.01 -35.64
CA SER A 759 -14.23 -44.56 -35.73
C SER A 759 -13.99 -45.69 -34.75
N LEU A 760 -13.42 -46.80 -35.27
CA LEU A 760 -12.81 -47.94 -34.56
C LEU A 760 -11.31 -48.04 -34.85
N ARG A 761 -10.72 -46.96 -35.35
CA ARG A 761 -9.30 -46.92 -35.70
C ARG A 761 -8.43 -47.54 -34.64
N GLY A 762 -7.59 -48.51 -35.02
CA GLY A 762 -6.64 -49.14 -34.09
C GLY A 762 -7.22 -49.84 -32.89
N LEU A 763 -8.53 -50.18 -32.86
CA LEU A 763 -9.21 -50.73 -31.69
C LEU A 763 -8.42 -51.85 -30.98
N TYR A 764 -7.84 -52.79 -31.70
CA TYR A 764 -7.01 -53.88 -31.23
C TYR A 764 -5.53 -53.74 -31.62
N LYS A 765 -5.07 -52.57 -31.96
CA LYS A 765 -3.68 -52.29 -32.35
C LYS A 765 -2.67 -52.78 -31.26
N GLY A 766 -1.55 -53.37 -31.68
CA GLY A 766 -0.45 -53.70 -30.77
C GLY A 766 -0.75 -54.83 -29.76
N GLN A 767 -1.67 -55.70 -30.01
CA GLN A 767 -1.97 -56.85 -29.13
C GLN A 767 -0.86 -57.90 -29.24
N HIS A 768 -0.26 -58.24 -28.08
CA HIS A 768 0.84 -59.21 -28.01
C HIS A 768 0.43 -60.55 -27.41
N TYR A 769 -0.65 -60.63 -26.63
CA TYR A 769 -1.02 -61.81 -25.81
C TYR A 769 -2.51 -62.17 -25.93
N LEU A 770 -3.23 -61.63 -26.92
CA LEU A 770 -4.64 -61.95 -27.11
C LEU A 770 -4.81 -63.23 -27.89
N ASP A 771 -5.37 -64.27 -27.32
CA ASP A 771 -5.58 -65.59 -27.98
C ASP A 771 -6.76 -65.58 -28.92
N LYS A 772 -7.81 -64.79 -28.61
CA LYS A 772 -9.02 -64.69 -29.38
C LYS A 772 -9.44 -63.23 -29.54
N ALA A 773 -9.51 -62.73 -30.76
CA ALA A 773 -10.13 -61.47 -31.08
C ALA A 773 -11.54 -61.76 -31.74
N VAL A 774 -12.59 -61.35 -31.00
CA VAL A 774 -13.96 -61.47 -31.43
C VAL A 774 -14.54 -60.10 -31.60
N PHE A 775 -15.02 -59.76 -32.79
CA PHE A 775 -15.77 -58.57 -33.02
C PHE A 775 -17.21 -58.83 -32.61
N PRO A 776 -17.79 -58.12 -31.63
CA PRO A 776 -19.19 -58.25 -31.29
C PRO A 776 -20.07 -57.75 -32.46
N LYS A 777 -21.26 -58.27 -32.56
CA LYS A 777 -22.20 -57.75 -33.56
C LYS A 777 -22.63 -56.32 -33.10
N MET A 778 -22.38 -55.34 -33.99
CA MET A 778 -22.68 -53.93 -33.72
C MET A 778 -23.64 -53.34 -34.74
N ASN A 779 -24.53 -52.49 -34.30
CA ASN A 779 -25.33 -51.59 -35.12
C ASN A 779 -24.60 -50.27 -35.25
N THR A 780 -23.89 -50.02 -36.38
CA THR A 780 -22.95 -48.88 -36.60
C THR A 780 -23.20 -48.19 -37.92
N PRO A 781 -24.37 -47.58 -38.17
CA PRO A 781 -24.78 -47.06 -39.49
C PRO A 781 -23.95 -45.89 -39.99
N VAL A 782 -23.10 -45.27 -39.15
CA VAL A 782 -22.25 -44.12 -39.51
C VAL A 782 -20.74 -44.42 -39.41
N LEU A 783 -20.37 -45.67 -39.21
CA LEU A 783 -18.96 -46.08 -39.08
C LEU A 783 -18.21 -45.93 -40.41
N THR A 784 -17.13 -45.14 -40.41
CA THR A 784 -16.33 -44.82 -41.62
C THR A 784 -14.86 -45.14 -41.50
N ASP A 785 -14.30 -45.34 -40.28
CA ASP A 785 -12.89 -45.60 -40.08
C ASP A 785 -12.62 -46.89 -39.30
N LEU A 786 -12.05 -47.87 -39.97
CA LEU A 786 -11.54 -49.15 -39.44
C LEU A 786 -10.02 -49.26 -39.62
N SER A 787 -9.30 -48.16 -39.91
CA SER A 787 -7.89 -48.21 -40.18
C SER A 787 -7.06 -48.72 -39.01
N PHE A 788 -6.00 -49.44 -39.26
CA PHE A 788 -5.03 -49.95 -38.28
C PHE A 788 -5.60 -50.88 -37.19
N ILE A 789 -6.80 -51.38 -37.33
CA ILE A 789 -7.52 -52.16 -36.29
C ILE A 789 -6.69 -53.34 -35.73
N PHE A 790 -5.92 -54.01 -36.54
CA PHE A 790 -5.05 -55.14 -36.18
C PHE A 790 -3.56 -54.83 -36.43
N SER A 791 -3.17 -53.58 -36.54
CA SER A 791 -1.76 -53.22 -36.77
C SER A 791 -0.89 -53.64 -35.58
N ASN A 792 0.36 -54.07 -35.86
CA ASN A 792 1.33 -54.47 -34.81
C ASN A 792 0.89 -55.63 -33.91
N PHE A 793 0.03 -56.59 -34.42
CA PHE A 793 -0.24 -57.81 -33.77
C PHE A 793 1.04 -58.72 -33.81
N THR A 794 1.35 -59.42 -32.70
CA THR A 794 2.35 -60.46 -32.65
C THR A 794 1.74 -61.86 -32.63
N ASN A 795 2.52 -62.91 -32.76
CA ASN A 795 2.12 -64.27 -33.11
C ASN A 795 1.21 -65.04 -32.11
N SER A 796 0.42 -64.41 -31.26
CA SER A 796 -0.40 -65.09 -30.25
C SER A 796 -1.82 -65.38 -30.70
N LEU A 797 -2.36 -64.70 -31.72
CA LEU A 797 -3.71 -64.87 -32.13
C LEU A 797 -4.01 -66.23 -32.78
N THR A 798 -4.81 -67.05 -32.11
CA THR A 798 -5.24 -68.38 -32.57
C THR A 798 -6.59 -68.34 -33.27
N LYS A 799 -7.43 -67.39 -32.94
CA LYS A 799 -8.78 -67.20 -33.53
C LYS A 799 -9.11 -65.73 -33.74
N LEU A 800 -9.49 -65.41 -34.99
CA LEU A 800 -10.06 -64.10 -35.37
C LEU A 800 -11.49 -64.34 -35.87
N ASP A 801 -12.49 -63.68 -35.21
CA ASP A 801 -13.86 -63.76 -35.61
C ASP A 801 -14.36 -62.33 -35.98
N LEU A 802 -14.61 -62.07 -37.23
CA LEU A 802 -15.04 -60.79 -37.80
C LEU A 802 -16.53 -60.82 -38.19
N THR A 803 -17.25 -61.88 -37.85
CA THR A 803 -18.68 -62.03 -38.26
C THR A 803 -19.61 -60.93 -37.71
N GLY A 804 -19.19 -60.25 -36.65
CA GLY A 804 -19.92 -59.15 -36.10
C GLY A 804 -19.64 -57.77 -36.69
N LEU A 805 -18.64 -57.65 -37.56
CA LEU A 805 -18.20 -56.39 -38.13
C LEU A 805 -19.02 -56.01 -39.37
N ASP A 806 -19.75 -54.91 -39.29
CA ASP A 806 -20.41 -54.30 -40.44
C ASP A 806 -19.49 -53.32 -41.15
N THR A 807 -19.15 -53.56 -42.40
CA THR A 807 -18.28 -52.73 -43.25
C THR A 807 -19.05 -52.01 -44.37
N SER A 808 -20.37 -51.98 -44.31
CA SER A 808 -21.21 -51.45 -45.40
C SER A 808 -21.03 -49.95 -45.65
N HIS A 809 -20.52 -49.22 -44.66
CA HIS A 809 -20.30 -47.76 -44.73
C HIS A 809 -18.83 -47.32 -44.63
N VAL A 810 -17.86 -48.23 -44.63
CA VAL A 810 -16.42 -48.00 -44.51
C VAL A 810 -15.78 -47.80 -45.85
#